data_e8da0e9bced645c9e83c089903fc04b6
#
_entry.id   e8da0e9bced645c9e83c089903fc04b6
#
_cell.length_a   1.000
_cell.length_b   1.000
_cell.length_c   1.000
_cell.angle_alpha   90.00
_cell.angle_beta   90.00
_cell.angle_gamma   90.00
#
_symmetry.space_group_name_H-M   'P 1'
#
loop_
_entity.id
_entity.type
_entity.pdbx_description
1 polymer ?
#
loop_
_entity_poly.entity_id
_entity_poly.type
_entity_poly.pdbx_seq_one_letter_code
_entity_poly.pdbx_strand_id
1 'polypeptide(L)'
;MQRFATEIEDPIVAKDIIELEKKIALFHNHAIDADQFRSLRLARGVYGQRQPGVQMIRIKFPYGQATAQQLRRLADVTDTYATGNLHITTRQDIQLHYVSLDDTPKLWAELEKDKITLREACGNTVRNVTASIWAGINVDEPFDVTPYAAAFFDYFLRNPIGQDMGRKIKVSFSSSDKDDAFGMVHDIGFIPVADQQGPSFKVLLGGGIGAQPRNADVIETCLPADQIIPLSEAIIRVFDRLGERNRRQKARLKFLVDELGLEAFLAEVNRIRTSLPYQSYPILQENEPIRELGHYSEGILGDDLAFAHWKKINVFPQKQVGYCAVGIPVSGGNFSSEWARKLADIMEEYSGASLRFTQGQSILIRYVPEKALEGLYLALGKIHWNKPGFHQINDITSCPGTTTCNLGIANSVGLATELRNVIEHEFPDLVDYPQLDIKISGCMNACGQHTIAAIGFQGMTVKAGANIAPATQILLGGGVLGHGQGRFADKVLKVPSKRTPDVLRWLLTDYKENQQKNETFLEYYLRKGTSYFYEHLAHYSEVTDLTPSDFIDWGEDTNYEKAIGIGECAGVTIDLVQTLLYDAQHHLDQAYLSMEASQWSDAVYQGYAALVRGAKAILTTKDAKINSHESIIEQFDEYYPDFQTTHQVKLKDWIDEYLRNAPSQIWASTFIEKTANYFSWIKSISHESKS
;
A
#
# COMPACT_ATOMS: atom_id res chain seq x y z
N MET A 1 27.88 17.24 -8.89
CA MET A 1 28.74 16.23 -9.54
C MET A 1 28.17 14.86 -9.18
N GLN A 2 27.90 14.05 -10.16
CA GLN A 2 27.32 12.71 -9.95
C GLN A 2 28.30 11.85 -9.15
N ARG A 3 27.86 11.28 -8.02
CA ARG A 3 28.73 10.53 -7.09
C ARG A 3 28.83 9.03 -7.39
N PHE A 4 28.03 8.53 -8.34
CA PHE A 4 28.02 7.14 -8.75
C PHE A 4 27.96 7.02 -10.28
N ALA A 5 28.56 5.98 -10.82
CA ALA A 5 28.39 5.66 -12.23
C ALA A 5 27.01 5.01 -12.42
N THR A 6 26.22 5.54 -13.31
CA THR A 6 24.93 4.92 -13.66
C THR A 6 25.17 3.89 -14.76
N GLU A 7 25.11 2.62 -14.37
CA GLU A 7 24.96 1.50 -15.31
C GLU A 7 23.48 1.26 -15.66
N ILE A 8 22.64 2.26 -15.41
CA ILE A 8 21.19 2.16 -15.60
C ILE A 8 20.90 2.40 -17.07
N GLU A 9 20.31 1.41 -17.71
CA GLU A 9 19.96 1.47 -19.13
C GLU A 9 18.83 2.46 -19.43
N ASP A 10 17.87 2.65 -18.49
CA ASP A 10 16.74 3.55 -18.66
C ASP A 10 17.09 4.98 -18.26
N PRO A 11 17.16 5.93 -19.21
CA PRO A 11 17.51 7.32 -18.93
C PRO A 11 16.48 8.03 -18.04
N ILE A 12 15.22 7.61 -18.03
CA ILE A 12 14.16 8.19 -17.16
C ILE A 12 14.44 7.83 -15.71
N VAL A 13 14.80 6.57 -15.44
CA VAL A 13 15.16 6.10 -14.11
C VAL A 13 16.45 6.78 -13.63
N ALA A 14 17.47 6.87 -14.49
CA ALA A 14 18.71 7.58 -14.18
C ALA A 14 18.44 9.04 -13.78
N LYS A 15 17.56 9.73 -14.50
CA LYS A 15 17.15 11.09 -14.16
C LYS A 15 16.46 11.17 -12.79
N ASP A 16 15.54 10.28 -12.46
CA ASP A 16 14.86 10.23 -11.16
C ASP A 16 15.86 10.10 -9.99
N ILE A 17 16.88 9.25 -10.14
CA ILE A 17 17.90 8.99 -9.10
C ILE A 17 18.82 10.22 -8.95
N ILE A 18 19.27 10.80 -10.05
CA ILE A 18 20.10 12.02 -10.06
C ILE A 18 19.33 13.19 -9.43
N GLU A 19 18.05 13.33 -9.71
CA GLU A 19 17.21 14.34 -9.06
C GLU A 19 17.11 14.13 -7.55
N LEU A 20 16.97 12.90 -7.08
CA LEU A 20 16.96 12.60 -5.64
C LEU A 20 18.29 13.04 -5.01
N GLU A 21 19.44 12.71 -5.61
CA GLU A 21 20.77 13.12 -5.11
C GLU A 21 20.90 14.64 -5.04
N LYS A 22 20.48 15.36 -6.09
CA LYS A 22 20.48 16.83 -6.12
C LYS A 22 19.61 17.43 -5.02
N LYS A 23 18.41 16.89 -4.79
CA LYS A 23 17.49 17.37 -3.75
C LYS A 23 18.01 17.10 -2.34
N ILE A 24 18.68 15.98 -2.11
CA ILE A 24 19.38 15.72 -0.85
C ILE A 24 20.46 16.76 -0.60
N ALA A 25 21.28 17.08 -1.62
CA ALA A 25 22.30 18.11 -1.52
C ALA A 25 21.71 19.51 -1.23
N LEU A 26 20.60 19.88 -1.87
CA LEU A 26 19.89 21.13 -1.59
C LEU A 26 19.32 21.17 -0.17
N PHE A 27 18.81 20.05 0.32
CA PHE A 27 18.32 19.93 1.71
C PHE A 27 19.44 20.11 2.73
N HIS A 28 20.59 19.45 2.56
CA HIS A 28 21.75 19.62 3.43
C HIS A 28 22.33 21.03 3.44
N ASN A 29 22.25 21.72 2.32
CA ASN A 29 22.68 23.11 2.18
C ASN A 29 21.60 24.13 2.62
N HIS A 30 20.49 23.66 3.22
CA HIS A 30 19.35 24.50 3.65
C HIS A 30 18.72 25.34 2.52
N ALA A 31 18.90 24.94 1.26
CA ALA A 31 18.28 25.60 0.09
C ALA A 31 16.81 25.18 -0.11
N ILE A 32 16.40 24.07 0.45
CA ILE A 32 15.01 23.62 0.57
C ILE A 32 14.74 23.22 2.01
N ASP A 33 13.52 23.49 2.49
CA ASP A 33 13.12 23.12 3.86
C ASP A 33 12.74 21.64 4.00
N ALA A 34 12.62 21.18 5.25
CA ALA A 34 12.33 19.78 5.56
C ALA A 34 10.97 19.28 4.98
N ASP A 35 10.02 20.16 4.81
CA ASP A 35 8.67 19.82 4.36
C ASP A 35 8.58 19.73 2.85
N GLN A 36 9.21 20.67 2.14
CA GLN A 36 9.41 20.57 0.69
C GLN A 36 10.17 19.28 0.35
N PHE A 37 11.27 19.02 1.04
CA PHE A 37 12.08 17.83 0.83
C PHE A 37 11.29 16.54 1.15
N ARG A 38 10.41 16.56 2.17
CA ARG A 38 9.58 15.41 2.54
C ARG A 38 8.69 14.94 1.40
N SER A 39 7.98 15.81 0.72
CA SER A 39 7.10 15.42 -0.39
C SER A 39 7.88 14.79 -1.54
N LEU A 40 9.07 15.33 -1.84
CA LEU A 40 9.95 14.87 -2.90
C LEU A 40 10.53 13.47 -2.62
N ARG A 41 11.01 13.21 -1.40
CA ARG A 41 11.59 11.91 -1.05
C ARG A 41 10.53 10.82 -0.89
N LEU A 42 9.32 11.18 -0.42
CA LEU A 42 8.22 10.21 -0.27
C LEU A 42 7.80 9.58 -1.60
N ALA A 43 7.68 10.38 -2.67
CA ALA A 43 7.37 9.87 -4.00
C ALA A 43 8.46 8.91 -4.55
N ARG A 44 9.63 8.92 -3.94
CA ARG A 44 10.79 8.07 -4.26
C ARG A 44 11.03 6.96 -3.22
N GLY A 45 9.99 6.56 -2.48
CA GLY A 45 10.05 5.44 -1.54
C GLY A 45 10.82 5.69 -0.25
N VAL A 46 11.41 6.89 -0.07
CA VAL A 46 12.21 7.27 1.11
C VAL A 46 11.30 7.86 2.19
N TYR A 47 11.25 7.24 3.35
CA TYR A 47 10.33 7.58 4.44
C TYR A 47 11.09 7.72 5.77
N GLY A 48 10.98 8.86 6.44
CA GLY A 48 11.59 9.02 7.78
C GLY A 48 10.97 8.06 8.78
N GLN A 49 11.82 7.41 9.56
CA GLN A 49 11.36 6.50 10.61
C GLN A 49 11.43 7.16 11.99
N ARG A 50 11.00 6.41 13.04
CA ARG A 50 10.93 6.89 14.42
C ARG A 50 12.30 7.30 14.97
N GLN A 51 13.36 6.59 14.59
CA GLN A 51 14.72 6.90 14.97
C GLN A 51 15.24 8.08 14.13
N PRO A 52 15.78 9.14 14.78
CA PRO A 52 16.31 10.29 14.07
C PRO A 52 17.50 9.94 13.15
N GLY A 53 17.58 10.62 12.00
CA GLY A 53 18.73 10.53 11.09
C GLY A 53 18.70 9.34 10.13
N VAL A 54 17.77 8.41 10.28
CA VAL A 54 17.65 7.23 9.41
C VAL A 54 16.29 7.14 8.72
N GLN A 55 16.26 6.40 7.61
CA GLN A 55 15.11 6.29 6.73
C GLN A 55 14.63 4.84 6.62
N MET A 56 13.33 4.67 6.41
CA MET A 56 12.76 3.45 5.87
C MET A 56 12.64 3.57 4.36
N ILE A 57 13.14 2.60 3.64
CA ILE A 57 13.00 2.49 2.19
C ILE A 57 11.91 1.48 1.88
N ARG A 58 10.92 1.88 1.08
CA ARG A 58 9.88 0.97 0.58
C ARG A 58 10.12 0.67 -0.88
N ILE A 59 10.13 -0.61 -1.20
CA ILE A 59 10.46 -1.18 -2.49
C ILE A 59 9.19 -1.81 -3.06
N LYS A 60 8.78 -1.41 -4.27
CA LYS A 60 7.61 -1.98 -4.95
C LYS A 60 7.92 -3.36 -5.51
N PHE A 61 7.03 -4.29 -5.26
CA PHE A 61 6.93 -5.58 -5.93
C PHE A 61 5.50 -5.72 -6.47
N PRO A 62 5.26 -5.37 -7.75
CA PRO A 62 3.93 -5.48 -8.34
C PRO A 62 3.35 -6.88 -8.11
N TYR A 63 2.10 -6.94 -7.65
CA TYR A 63 1.40 -8.18 -7.30
C TYR A 63 2.23 -9.17 -6.45
N GLY A 64 3.23 -8.65 -5.73
CA GLY A 64 4.10 -9.43 -4.83
C GLY A 64 5.13 -10.32 -5.52
N GLN A 65 5.29 -10.24 -6.85
CA GLN A 65 6.19 -11.11 -7.59
C GLN A 65 7.66 -10.76 -7.38
N ALA A 66 8.48 -11.77 -7.06
CA ALA A 66 9.92 -11.63 -6.98
C ALA A 66 10.64 -12.86 -7.55
N THR A 67 11.71 -12.62 -8.29
CA THR A 67 12.60 -13.67 -8.81
C THR A 67 13.72 -14.00 -7.81
N ALA A 68 14.38 -15.14 -8.01
CA ALA A 68 15.56 -15.52 -7.22
C ALA A 68 16.67 -14.47 -7.31
N GLN A 69 16.90 -13.91 -8.49
CA GLN A 69 17.89 -12.85 -8.72
C GLN A 69 17.53 -11.58 -7.93
N GLN A 70 16.25 -11.17 -7.92
CA GLN A 70 15.80 -10.04 -7.15
C GLN A 70 15.94 -10.24 -5.63
N LEU A 71 15.74 -11.48 -5.13
CA LEU A 71 16.02 -11.81 -3.71
C LEU A 71 17.50 -11.63 -3.36
N ARG A 72 18.42 -12.08 -4.22
CA ARG A 72 19.86 -11.85 -4.02
C ARG A 72 20.21 -10.38 -4.04
N ARG A 73 19.63 -9.60 -4.97
CA ARG A 73 19.80 -8.15 -5.01
C ARG A 73 19.33 -7.48 -3.73
N LEU A 74 18.15 -7.85 -3.22
CA LEU A 74 17.63 -7.35 -1.94
C LEU A 74 18.58 -7.69 -0.78
N ALA A 75 19.12 -8.91 -0.76
CA ALA A 75 20.09 -9.33 0.26
C ALA A 75 21.37 -8.49 0.23
N ASP A 76 21.94 -8.25 -0.95
CA ASP A 76 23.15 -7.44 -1.12
C ASP A 76 22.94 -5.99 -0.71
N VAL A 77 21.80 -5.42 -1.11
CA VAL A 77 21.44 -4.03 -0.79
C VAL A 77 21.19 -3.86 0.71
N THR A 78 20.49 -4.80 1.38
CA THR A 78 20.24 -4.68 2.81
C THR A 78 21.49 -4.88 3.66
N ASP A 79 22.42 -5.71 3.23
CA ASP A 79 23.72 -5.87 3.91
C ASP A 79 24.61 -4.63 3.75
N THR A 80 24.54 -3.96 2.59
CA THR A 80 25.40 -2.82 2.28
C THR A 80 24.88 -1.52 2.90
N TYR A 81 23.55 -1.30 2.88
CA TYR A 81 22.94 0.00 3.19
C TYR A 81 21.98 0.01 4.37
N ALA A 82 21.64 -1.15 4.93
CA ALA A 82 20.66 -1.28 6.01
C ALA A 82 21.16 -2.21 7.12
N THR A 83 20.30 -3.04 7.68
CA THR A 83 20.60 -3.88 8.87
C THR A 83 20.72 -5.37 8.55
N GLY A 84 20.77 -5.78 7.28
CA GLY A 84 20.74 -7.18 6.90
C GLY A 84 19.37 -7.85 7.07
N ASN A 85 18.29 -7.06 7.30
CA ASN A 85 16.93 -7.55 7.47
C ASN A 85 15.98 -6.95 6.44
N LEU A 86 15.04 -7.77 5.99
CA LEU A 86 13.99 -7.47 5.05
C LEU A 86 12.63 -7.59 5.74
N HIS A 87 11.68 -6.71 5.40
CA HIS A 87 10.34 -6.76 5.96
C HIS A 87 9.28 -6.78 4.85
N ILE A 88 8.49 -7.86 4.79
CA ILE A 88 7.34 -8.00 3.89
C ILE A 88 6.17 -7.19 4.45
N THR A 89 5.52 -6.39 3.63
CA THR A 89 4.38 -5.57 4.04
C THR A 89 3.04 -6.19 3.64
N THR A 90 1.96 -5.74 4.28
CA THR A 90 0.57 -6.09 3.91
C THR A 90 0.14 -5.56 2.53
N ARG A 91 1.06 -4.94 1.77
CA ARG A 91 0.85 -4.50 0.39
C ARG A 91 1.80 -5.15 -0.59
N GLN A 92 2.35 -6.31 -0.20
CA GLN A 92 3.28 -7.07 -1.04
C GLN A 92 4.55 -6.29 -1.42
N ASP A 93 4.88 -5.23 -0.67
CA ASP A 93 6.13 -4.47 -0.79
C ASP A 93 7.18 -5.05 0.15
N ILE A 94 8.46 -4.73 -0.10
CA ILE A 94 9.55 -4.93 0.86
C ILE A 94 9.94 -3.59 1.49
N GLN A 95 10.30 -3.61 2.77
CA GLN A 95 10.87 -2.47 3.47
C GLN A 95 12.26 -2.80 3.99
N LEU A 96 13.17 -1.82 3.85
CA LEU A 96 14.46 -1.78 4.53
C LEU A 96 14.42 -0.65 5.56
N HIS A 97 15.00 -0.89 6.72
CA HIS A 97 15.00 0.10 7.81
C HIS A 97 16.44 0.53 8.16
N TYR A 98 16.56 1.68 8.82
CA TYR A 98 17.84 2.27 9.29
C TYR A 98 18.80 2.67 8.15
N VAL A 99 18.27 3.03 6.99
CA VAL A 99 19.08 3.47 5.84
C VAL A 99 19.48 4.93 6.01
N SER A 100 20.75 5.28 5.74
CA SER A 100 21.19 6.67 5.65
C SER A 100 20.52 7.40 4.50
N LEU A 101 20.11 8.66 4.70
CA LEU A 101 19.52 9.46 3.62
C LEU A 101 20.47 9.60 2.41
N ASP A 102 21.76 9.81 2.69
CA ASP A 102 22.80 10.03 1.66
C ASP A 102 23.08 8.79 0.81
N ASP A 103 22.75 7.60 1.32
CA ASP A 103 22.93 6.35 0.58
C ASP A 103 21.72 5.98 -0.28
N THR A 104 20.59 6.67 -0.11
CA THR A 104 19.33 6.31 -0.82
C THR A 104 19.45 6.36 -2.34
N PRO A 105 20.18 7.31 -2.99
CA PRO A 105 20.37 7.28 -4.44
C PRO A 105 21.19 6.08 -4.93
N LYS A 106 22.26 5.70 -4.20
CA LYS A 106 23.08 4.54 -4.54
C LYS A 106 22.31 3.24 -4.37
N LEU A 107 21.62 3.11 -3.24
CA LEU A 107 20.73 1.98 -2.96
C LEU A 107 19.71 1.80 -4.09
N TRP A 108 19.08 2.88 -4.55
CA TRP A 108 18.12 2.81 -5.64
C TRP A 108 18.79 2.39 -6.95
N ALA A 109 19.96 2.92 -7.28
CA ALA A 109 20.71 2.52 -8.47
C ALA A 109 21.07 1.01 -8.47
N GLU A 110 21.45 0.45 -7.31
CA GLU A 110 21.70 -0.98 -7.19
C GLU A 110 20.45 -1.83 -7.43
N LEU A 111 19.28 -1.41 -6.90
CA LEU A 111 18.01 -2.12 -7.09
C LEU A 111 17.55 -2.11 -8.55
N GLU A 112 17.73 -0.99 -9.25
CA GLU A 112 17.30 -0.86 -10.66
C GLU A 112 18.09 -1.77 -11.63
N LYS A 113 19.28 -2.25 -11.27
CA LYS A 113 20.00 -3.27 -12.05
C LYS A 113 19.18 -4.55 -12.29
N ASP A 114 18.25 -4.86 -11.36
CA ASP A 114 17.33 -5.98 -11.45
C ASP A 114 15.88 -5.52 -11.61
N LYS A 115 15.66 -4.29 -12.14
CA LYS A 115 14.34 -3.68 -12.40
C LYS A 115 13.45 -3.59 -11.17
N ILE A 116 14.06 -3.31 -10.01
CA ILE A 116 13.36 -3.11 -8.74
C ILE A 116 13.26 -1.61 -8.47
N THR A 117 12.05 -1.07 -8.35
CA THR A 117 11.85 0.37 -8.23
C THR A 117 11.38 0.81 -6.84
N LEU A 118 11.81 2.02 -6.45
CA LEU A 118 11.31 2.74 -5.27
C LEU A 118 10.21 3.75 -5.64
N ARG A 119 10.04 4.03 -6.94
CA ARG A 119 9.15 5.09 -7.41
C ARG A 119 7.72 4.85 -6.94
N GLU A 120 7.11 5.89 -6.32
CA GLU A 120 5.71 5.90 -5.86
C GLU A 120 5.37 4.83 -4.81
N ALA A 121 6.34 4.18 -4.20
CA ALA A 121 6.09 3.27 -3.10
C ALA A 121 5.49 3.98 -1.86
N CYS A 122 5.71 5.30 -1.76
CA CYS A 122 5.16 6.18 -0.72
C CYS A 122 4.47 7.42 -1.35
N GLY A 123 4.05 8.38 -0.53
CA GLY A 123 3.44 9.65 -0.99
C GLY A 123 1.96 9.54 -1.35
N ASN A 124 1.49 10.59 -2.01
CA ASN A 124 0.10 10.74 -2.51
C ASN A 124 0.02 10.31 -3.97
N THR A 125 0.38 9.09 -4.24
CA THR A 125 0.55 8.49 -5.57
C THR A 125 -0.31 7.24 -5.71
N VAL A 126 -0.35 6.68 -6.92
CA VAL A 126 -0.82 5.30 -7.13
C VAL A 126 0.21 4.36 -6.52
N ARG A 127 -0.21 3.63 -5.47
CA ARG A 127 0.66 2.75 -4.70
C ARG A 127 0.91 1.45 -5.44
N ASN A 128 1.74 0.58 -4.86
CA ASN A 128 1.92 -0.75 -5.40
C ASN A 128 0.58 -1.41 -5.73
N VAL A 129 0.46 -2.00 -6.90
CA VAL A 129 -0.70 -2.78 -7.32
C VAL A 129 -0.58 -4.15 -6.67
N THR A 130 -1.54 -4.48 -5.81
CA THR A 130 -1.60 -5.81 -5.18
C THR A 130 -2.47 -6.75 -6.01
N ALA A 131 -2.14 -8.03 -6.01
CA ALA A 131 -3.00 -9.05 -6.56
C ALA A 131 -3.04 -10.28 -5.67
N SER A 132 -4.00 -11.14 -5.93
CA SER A 132 -4.07 -12.47 -5.34
C SER A 132 -2.75 -13.21 -5.53
N ILE A 133 -2.26 -13.83 -4.49
CA ILE A 133 -1.08 -14.71 -4.57
C ILE A 133 -1.36 -15.96 -5.41
N TRP A 134 -2.62 -16.29 -5.59
CA TRP A 134 -3.10 -17.43 -6.36
C TRP A 134 -3.30 -17.12 -7.85
N ALA A 135 -3.17 -15.84 -8.26
CA ALA A 135 -3.33 -15.44 -9.66
C ALA A 135 -2.37 -16.23 -10.58
N GLY A 136 -2.91 -16.81 -11.64
CA GLY A 136 -2.21 -17.68 -12.58
C GLY A 136 -2.11 -19.16 -12.17
N ILE A 137 -2.46 -19.49 -10.90
CA ILE A 137 -2.40 -20.87 -10.40
C ILE A 137 -3.69 -21.36 -9.74
N ASN A 138 -4.65 -20.46 -9.48
CA ASN A 138 -5.90 -20.79 -8.81
C ASN A 138 -6.76 -21.73 -9.68
N VAL A 139 -7.23 -22.83 -9.10
CA VAL A 139 -8.12 -23.78 -9.81
C VAL A 139 -9.50 -23.21 -10.11
N ASP A 140 -9.93 -22.20 -9.35
CA ASP A 140 -11.26 -21.57 -9.46
C ASP A 140 -11.20 -20.23 -10.23
N GLU A 141 -10.04 -19.80 -10.75
CA GLU A 141 -9.96 -18.51 -11.44
C GLU A 141 -10.58 -18.56 -12.86
N PRO A 142 -11.40 -17.58 -13.24
CA PRO A 142 -11.92 -17.49 -14.60
C PRO A 142 -10.81 -17.28 -15.64
N PHE A 143 -9.77 -16.52 -15.28
CA PHE A 143 -8.57 -16.25 -16.07
C PHE A 143 -7.47 -15.68 -15.17
N ASP A 144 -6.21 -15.70 -15.62
CA ASP A 144 -5.09 -15.11 -14.89
C ASP A 144 -5.19 -13.57 -14.88
N VAL A 145 -5.27 -12.98 -13.69
CA VAL A 145 -5.33 -11.52 -13.52
C VAL A 145 -3.96 -10.84 -13.49
N THR A 146 -2.87 -11.62 -13.47
CA THR A 146 -1.49 -11.08 -13.38
C THR A 146 -1.16 -10.12 -14.53
N PRO A 147 -1.46 -10.40 -15.82
CA PRO A 147 -1.18 -9.48 -16.92
C PRO A 147 -1.91 -8.13 -16.79
N TYR A 148 -3.11 -8.14 -16.23
CA TYR A 148 -3.91 -6.92 -16.00
C TYR A 148 -3.35 -6.07 -14.86
N ALA A 149 -2.92 -6.71 -13.77
CA ALA A 149 -2.25 -6.04 -12.67
C ALA A 149 -0.91 -5.44 -13.11
N ALA A 150 -0.16 -6.15 -13.96
CA ALA A 150 1.09 -5.67 -14.54
C ALA A 150 0.85 -4.44 -15.45
N ALA A 151 -0.09 -4.54 -16.39
CA ALA A 151 -0.42 -3.42 -17.28
C ALA A 151 -0.91 -2.19 -16.51
N PHE A 152 -1.70 -2.40 -15.45
CA PHE A 152 -2.13 -1.31 -14.57
C PHE A 152 -0.94 -0.65 -13.86
N PHE A 153 -0.02 -1.45 -13.32
CA PHE A 153 1.20 -0.95 -12.68
C PHE A 153 2.04 -0.14 -13.67
N ASP A 154 2.32 -0.67 -14.85
CA ASP A 154 3.16 -0.04 -15.85
C ASP A 154 2.55 1.27 -16.37
N TYR A 155 1.24 1.29 -16.60
CA TYR A 155 0.54 2.48 -17.06
C TYR A 155 0.59 3.64 -16.06
N PHE A 156 0.41 3.35 -14.76
CA PHE A 156 0.38 4.40 -13.72
C PHE A 156 1.74 4.71 -13.11
N LEU A 157 2.76 3.90 -13.36
CA LEU A 157 4.12 4.20 -12.90
C LEU A 157 4.65 5.43 -13.64
N ARG A 158 5.03 6.45 -12.90
CA ARG A 158 5.47 7.77 -13.42
C ARG A 158 4.39 8.54 -14.19
N ASN A 159 3.17 8.06 -14.26
CA ASN A 159 2.10 8.80 -14.92
C ASN A 159 1.82 10.11 -14.16
N PRO A 160 1.87 11.27 -14.83
CA PRO A 160 1.75 12.59 -14.18
C PRO A 160 0.49 12.76 -13.34
N ILE A 161 -0.65 12.22 -13.79
CA ILE A 161 -1.93 12.35 -13.07
C ILE A 161 -1.92 11.67 -11.69
N GLY A 162 -1.00 10.70 -11.49
CA GLY A 162 -0.87 9.92 -10.27
C GLY A 162 0.23 10.39 -9.31
N GLN A 163 0.90 11.53 -9.56
CA GLN A 163 2.11 11.90 -8.81
C GLN A 163 1.84 12.69 -7.54
N ASP A 164 0.86 13.58 -7.51
CA ASP A 164 0.59 14.46 -6.37
C ASP A 164 -0.91 14.68 -6.18
N MET A 165 -1.61 13.61 -5.95
CA MET A 165 -3.04 13.62 -5.64
C MET A 165 -3.32 14.14 -4.22
N GLY A 166 -4.58 14.42 -3.88
CA GLY A 166 -5.00 14.73 -2.51
C GLY A 166 -4.60 13.63 -1.51
N ARG A 167 -4.62 12.37 -1.95
CA ARG A 167 -4.21 11.20 -1.16
C ARG A 167 -3.83 10.03 -2.07
N LYS A 168 -3.16 9.01 -1.49
CA LYS A 168 -2.80 7.75 -2.16
C LYS A 168 -4.02 7.01 -2.69
N ILE A 169 -3.88 6.38 -3.84
CA ILE A 169 -4.79 5.38 -4.40
C ILE A 169 -4.18 3.99 -4.22
N LYS A 170 -5.00 3.05 -3.78
CA LYS A 170 -4.66 1.64 -3.60
C LYS A 170 -5.52 0.80 -4.52
N VAL A 171 -4.88 -0.09 -5.28
CA VAL A 171 -5.55 -0.97 -6.25
C VAL A 171 -5.24 -2.42 -5.93
N SER A 172 -6.22 -3.30 -6.15
CA SER A 172 -6.04 -4.74 -6.01
C SER A 172 -6.80 -5.53 -7.07
N PHE A 173 -6.24 -6.70 -7.42
CA PHE A 173 -6.83 -7.67 -8.33
C PHE A 173 -7.00 -9.01 -7.61
N SER A 174 -8.23 -9.45 -7.40
CA SER A 174 -8.53 -10.77 -6.86
C SER A 174 -8.48 -11.82 -7.96
N SER A 175 -8.24 -13.11 -7.62
CA SER A 175 -8.18 -14.20 -8.60
C SER A 175 -9.54 -14.88 -8.82
N SER A 176 -10.47 -14.67 -7.91
CA SER A 176 -11.81 -15.24 -7.95
C SER A 176 -12.81 -14.36 -7.21
N ASP A 177 -14.07 -14.77 -7.21
CA ASP A 177 -15.16 -14.12 -6.47
C ASP A 177 -15.02 -14.20 -4.94
N LYS A 178 -14.05 -14.98 -4.42
CA LYS A 178 -13.70 -15.01 -3.00
C LYS A 178 -13.10 -13.70 -2.50
N ASP A 179 -12.75 -12.76 -3.38
CA ASP A 179 -12.13 -11.47 -3.10
C ASP A 179 -10.82 -11.56 -2.26
N ASP A 180 -9.99 -12.53 -2.61
CA ASP A 180 -8.78 -12.92 -1.90
C ASP A 180 -7.64 -11.87 -1.93
N ALA A 181 -7.79 -10.80 -2.72
CA ALA A 181 -6.93 -9.61 -2.68
C ALA A 181 -7.55 -8.42 -1.93
N PHE A 182 -8.65 -8.63 -1.21
CA PHE A 182 -9.32 -7.62 -0.38
C PHE A 182 -9.80 -6.39 -1.17
N GLY A 183 -10.36 -6.58 -2.37
CA GLY A 183 -10.89 -5.52 -3.20
C GLY A 183 -11.88 -4.62 -2.45
N MET A 184 -12.70 -5.22 -1.59
CA MET A 184 -13.68 -4.54 -0.74
C MET A 184 -13.12 -3.38 0.10
N VAL A 185 -11.82 -3.37 0.41
CA VAL A 185 -11.16 -2.33 1.22
C VAL A 185 -10.09 -1.54 0.46
N HIS A 186 -10.11 -1.62 -0.86
CA HIS A 186 -9.25 -0.83 -1.74
C HIS A 186 -9.97 0.37 -2.33
N ASP A 187 -9.24 1.38 -2.77
CA ASP A 187 -9.81 2.54 -3.46
C ASP A 187 -10.42 2.10 -4.81
N ILE A 188 -9.75 1.14 -5.49
CA ILE A 188 -10.26 0.44 -6.68
C ILE A 188 -9.95 -1.05 -6.52
N GLY A 189 -10.94 -1.91 -6.65
CA GLY A 189 -10.81 -3.37 -6.59
C GLY A 189 -11.33 -4.03 -7.86
N PHE A 190 -10.63 -5.04 -8.36
CA PHE A 190 -11.02 -5.81 -9.54
C PHE A 190 -11.19 -7.27 -9.16
N ILE A 191 -12.36 -7.84 -9.46
CA ILE A 191 -12.68 -9.25 -9.28
C ILE A 191 -12.98 -9.85 -10.67
N PRO A 192 -12.28 -10.89 -11.13
CA PRO A 192 -12.48 -11.46 -12.45
C PRO A 192 -13.86 -12.13 -12.56
N VAL A 193 -14.50 -11.97 -13.71
CA VAL A 193 -15.81 -12.53 -14.03
C VAL A 193 -15.69 -13.33 -15.32
N ALA A 194 -16.23 -14.54 -15.31
CA ALA A 194 -16.39 -15.31 -16.54
C ALA A 194 -17.49 -14.67 -17.40
N ASP A 195 -17.13 -14.21 -18.60
CA ASP A 195 -18.06 -13.68 -19.59
C ASP A 195 -17.86 -14.38 -20.94
N GLN A 196 -18.96 -14.52 -21.69
CA GLN A 196 -18.92 -15.13 -23.03
C GLN A 196 -18.18 -14.26 -24.05
N GLN A 197 -18.04 -12.96 -23.80
CA GLN A 197 -17.37 -12.01 -24.69
C GLN A 197 -15.86 -11.90 -24.41
N GLY A 198 -15.36 -12.52 -23.36
CA GLY A 198 -13.95 -12.53 -22.98
C GLY A 198 -13.71 -12.11 -21.53
N PRO A 199 -12.42 -11.90 -21.15
CA PRO A 199 -12.06 -11.48 -19.80
C PRO A 199 -12.75 -10.18 -19.40
N SER A 200 -13.41 -10.20 -18.26
CA SER A 200 -14.15 -9.06 -17.71
C SER A 200 -13.99 -8.98 -16.19
N PHE A 201 -14.25 -7.80 -15.62
CA PHE A 201 -14.10 -7.55 -14.20
C PHE A 201 -15.35 -6.96 -13.57
N LYS A 202 -15.73 -7.46 -12.40
CA LYS A 202 -16.51 -6.68 -11.44
C LYS A 202 -15.60 -5.63 -10.83
N VAL A 203 -16.01 -4.36 -10.83
CA VAL A 203 -15.22 -3.24 -10.31
C VAL A 203 -15.81 -2.70 -9.03
N LEU A 204 -14.96 -2.58 -8.02
CA LEU A 204 -15.26 -2.06 -6.69
C LEU A 204 -14.61 -0.69 -6.53
N LEU A 205 -15.30 0.28 -5.90
CA LEU A 205 -14.83 1.66 -5.75
C LEU A 205 -15.03 2.19 -4.31
N GLY A 206 -14.05 2.93 -3.83
CA GLY A 206 -14.18 3.74 -2.62
C GLY A 206 -14.09 2.96 -1.31
N GLY A 207 -13.46 1.80 -1.32
CA GLY A 207 -13.15 1.04 -0.11
C GLY A 207 -11.95 1.60 0.67
N GLY A 208 -11.84 1.20 1.92
CA GLY A 208 -10.66 1.53 2.72
C GLY A 208 -10.78 1.24 4.19
N ILE A 209 -9.67 0.82 4.78
CA ILE A 209 -9.48 0.64 6.22
C ILE A 209 -8.91 1.91 6.87
N GLY A 210 -8.69 1.88 8.17
CA GLY A 210 -8.21 2.99 9.01
C GLY A 210 -9.24 3.34 10.08
N ALA A 211 -9.20 4.56 10.61
CA ALA A 211 -10.08 4.99 11.70
C ALA A 211 -11.59 4.92 11.37
N GLN A 212 -11.94 5.09 10.12
CA GLN A 212 -13.30 4.99 9.60
C GLN A 212 -13.30 4.01 8.43
N PRO A 213 -13.40 2.70 8.66
CA PRO A 213 -13.40 1.70 7.60
C PRO A 213 -14.69 1.79 6.76
N ARG A 214 -14.59 1.48 5.46
CA ARG A 214 -15.69 1.49 4.51
C ARG A 214 -15.51 0.36 3.50
N ASN A 215 -16.55 -0.41 3.23
CA ASN A 215 -16.59 -1.31 2.09
C ASN A 215 -16.70 -0.51 0.79
N ALA A 216 -16.08 -1.03 -0.26
CA ALA A 216 -16.21 -0.49 -1.60
C ALA A 216 -17.62 -0.76 -2.17
N ASP A 217 -18.10 0.15 -3.00
CA ASP A 217 -19.33 -0.06 -3.78
C ASP A 217 -19.02 -0.79 -5.08
N VAL A 218 -19.93 -1.64 -5.53
CA VAL A 218 -19.87 -2.23 -6.88
C VAL A 218 -20.32 -1.16 -7.89
N ILE A 219 -19.43 -0.75 -8.79
CA ILE A 219 -19.75 0.25 -9.82
C ILE A 219 -19.95 -0.37 -11.21
N GLU A 220 -19.35 -1.54 -11.45
CA GLU A 220 -19.52 -2.33 -12.66
C GLU A 220 -19.61 -3.81 -12.27
N THR A 221 -20.52 -4.54 -12.85
CA THR A 221 -20.67 -5.99 -12.59
C THR A 221 -19.88 -6.83 -13.60
N CYS A 222 -19.64 -6.31 -14.80
CA CYS A 222 -18.96 -7.00 -15.89
C CYS A 222 -18.34 -5.98 -16.88
N LEU A 223 -17.22 -5.37 -16.46
CA LEU A 223 -16.47 -4.43 -17.30
C LEU A 223 -15.48 -5.21 -18.20
N PRO A 224 -15.49 -5.04 -19.53
CA PRO A 224 -14.47 -5.62 -20.39
C PRO A 224 -13.06 -5.25 -19.94
N ALA A 225 -12.14 -6.20 -19.97
CA ALA A 225 -10.82 -6.05 -19.38
C ALA A 225 -9.94 -4.95 -20.04
N ASP A 226 -10.18 -4.66 -21.31
CA ASP A 226 -9.52 -3.55 -22.02
C ASP A 226 -10.01 -2.15 -21.59
N GLN A 227 -11.05 -2.09 -20.75
CA GLN A 227 -11.61 -0.84 -20.23
C GLN A 227 -11.18 -0.51 -18.80
N ILE A 228 -10.39 -1.36 -18.13
CA ILE A 228 -9.95 -1.11 -16.76
C ILE A 228 -9.03 0.13 -16.64
N ILE A 229 -8.17 0.35 -17.63
CA ILE A 229 -7.27 1.52 -17.66
C ILE A 229 -8.04 2.82 -17.91
N PRO A 230 -8.87 2.95 -18.99
CA PRO A 230 -9.67 4.16 -19.21
C PRO A 230 -10.58 4.53 -18.03
N LEU A 231 -11.24 3.53 -17.41
CA LEU A 231 -12.08 3.77 -16.24
C LEU A 231 -11.26 4.27 -15.05
N SER A 232 -10.14 3.62 -14.76
CA SER A 232 -9.29 3.99 -13.62
C SER A 232 -8.63 5.36 -13.80
N GLU A 233 -8.21 5.69 -15.02
CA GLU A 233 -7.70 7.04 -15.31
C GLU A 233 -8.76 8.10 -15.07
N ALA A 234 -9.99 7.88 -15.53
CA ALA A 234 -11.09 8.81 -15.29
C ALA A 234 -11.37 8.98 -13.78
N ILE A 235 -11.39 7.87 -13.00
CA ILE A 235 -11.55 7.91 -11.54
C ILE A 235 -10.43 8.74 -10.89
N ILE A 236 -9.18 8.52 -11.27
CA ILE A 236 -8.01 9.22 -10.72
C ILE A 236 -8.07 10.71 -11.08
N ARG A 237 -8.43 11.07 -12.31
CA ARG A 237 -8.59 12.47 -12.72
C ARG A 237 -9.68 13.21 -11.94
N VAL A 238 -10.84 12.57 -11.73
CA VAL A 238 -11.91 13.14 -10.87
C VAL A 238 -11.41 13.30 -9.44
N PHE A 239 -10.72 12.29 -8.90
CA PHE A 239 -10.17 12.36 -7.55
C PHE A 239 -9.07 13.43 -7.41
N ASP A 240 -8.19 13.59 -8.40
CA ASP A 240 -7.16 14.63 -8.40
C ASP A 240 -7.78 16.03 -8.42
N ARG A 241 -8.84 16.22 -9.22
CA ARG A 241 -9.53 17.52 -9.37
C ARG A 241 -10.38 17.89 -8.15
N LEU A 242 -11.21 16.98 -7.65
CA LEU A 242 -12.23 17.25 -6.62
C LEU A 242 -11.81 16.83 -5.22
N GLY A 243 -10.77 15.98 -5.08
CA GLY A 243 -10.35 15.40 -3.81
C GLY A 243 -9.84 16.44 -2.80
N GLU A 244 -10.20 16.24 -1.54
CA GLU A 244 -9.75 17.06 -0.40
C GLU A 244 -8.22 16.95 -0.22
N ARG A 245 -7.52 18.08 -0.13
CA ARG A 245 -6.05 18.15 -0.04
C ARG A 245 -5.54 18.67 1.30
N ASN A 246 -6.33 19.43 2.05
CA ASN A 246 -5.91 20.08 3.29
C ASN A 246 -6.24 19.21 4.52
N ARG A 247 -7.45 18.67 4.60
CA ARG A 247 -7.91 17.84 5.72
C ARG A 247 -7.53 16.38 5.52
N ARG A 248 -6.27 16.03 5.80
CA ARG A 248 -5.69 14.71 5.58
C ARG A 248 -6.58 13.52 6.00
N GLN A 249 -7.31 13.64 7.12
CA GLN A 249 -8.17 12.58 7.64
C GLN A 249 -9.40 12.33 6.77
N LYS A 250 -9.75 13.30 5.90
CA LYS A 250 -10.86 13.26 4.95
C LYS A 250 -10.42 13.22 3.47
N ALA A 251 -9.13 13.05 3.21
CA ALA A 251 -8.55 13.19 1.88
C ALA A 251 -8.55 11.91 1.02
N ARG A 252 -9.01 10.74 1.54
CA ARG A 252 -9.11 9.49 0.78
C ARG A 252 -10.31 9.51 -0.17
N LEU A 253 -10.19 8.78 -1.30
CA LEU A 253 -11.23 8.66 -2.32
C LEU A 253 -12.63 8.33 -1.73
N LYS A 254 -12.72 7.44 -0.77
CA LYS A 254 -13.97 7.07 -0.11
C LYS A 254 -14.74 8.26 0.48
N PHE A 255 -14.03 9.27 0.99
CA PHE A 255 -14.69 10.47 1.55
C PHE A 255 -15.22 11.39 0.45
N LEU A 256 -14.56 11.46 -0.70
CA LEU A 256 -15.07 12.19 -1.86
C LEU A 256 -16.32 11.51 -2.41
N VAL A 257 -16.31 10.18 -2.50
CA VAL A 257 -17.51 9.41 -2.91
C VAL A 257 -18.67 9.60 -1.94
N ASP A 258 -18.40 9.62 -0.62
CA ASP A 258 -19.44 9.87 0.40
C ASP A 258 -19.97 11.31 0.35
N GLU A 259 -19.11 12.29 0.05
CA GLU A 259 -19.46 13.73 0.01
C GLU A 259 -20.31 14.08 -1.22
N LEU A 260 -19.94 13.56 -2.39
CA LEU A 260 -20.67 13.80 -3.65
C LEU A 260 -21.90 12.89 -3.82
N GLY A 261 -21.85 11.72 -3.18
CA GLY A 261 -22.73 10.60 -3.52
C GLY A 261 -22.23 9.82 -4.74
N LEU A 262 -22.45 8.50 -4.73
CA LEU A 262 -21.92 7.59 -5.75
C LEU A 262 -22.36 7.95 -7.18
N GLU A 263 -23.65 8.27 -7.37
CA GLU A 263 -24.21 8.61 -8.69
C GLU A 263 -23.57 9.87 -9.28
N ALA A 264 -23.43 10.94 -8.49
CA ALA A 264 -22.81 12.18 -8.96
C ALA A 264 -21.32 11.99 -9.23
N PHE A 265 -20.61 11.22 -8.38
CA PHE A 265 -19.22 10.87 -8.63
C PHE A 265 -19.05 10.11 -9.95
N LEU A 266 -19.88 9.09 -10.20
CA LEU A 266 -19.84 8.30 -11.44
C LEU A 266 -20.23 9.10 -12.68
N ALA A 267 -21.13 10.08 -12.55
CA ALA A 267 -21.47 10.99 -13.65
C ALA A 267 -20.21 11.79 -14.09
N GLU A 268 -19.43 12.31 -13.13
CA GLU A 268 -18.16 12.99 -13.42
C GLU A 268 -17.12 12.02 -14.02
N VAL A 269 -17.00 10.82 -13.49
CA VAL A 269 -16.12 9.77 -14.04
C VAL A 269 -16.48 9.48 -15.50
N ASN A 270 -17.75 9.28 -15.81
CA ASN A 270 -18.21 9.01 -17.17
C ASN A 270 -17.95 10.20 -18.11
N ARG A 271 -18.17 11.42 -17.64
CA ARG A 271 -17.85 12.63 -18.39
C ARG A 271 -16.36 12.69 -18.78
N ILE A 272 -15.47 12.43 -17.82
CA ILE A 272 -14.02 12.38 -18.09
C ILE A 272 -13.68 11.20 -19.01
N ARG A 273 -14.19 10.01 -18.74
CA ARG A 273 -13.91 8.79 -19.51
C ARG A 273 -14.25 8.98 -20.99
N THR A 274 -15.40 9.59 -21.30
CA THR A 274 -15.79 9.84 -22.69
C THR A 274 -14.92 10.89 -23.39
N SER A 275 -14.24 11.76 -22.63
CA SER A 275 -13.31 12.75 -23.18
C SER A 275 -11.87 12.23 -23.34
N LEU A 276 -11.55 11.04 -22.85
CA LEU A 276 -10.23 10.45 -23.04
C LEU A 276 -9.99 10.16 -24.54
N PRO A 277 -8.74 10.29 -25.01
CA PRO A 277 -8.39 10.06 -26.43
C PRO A 277 -8.51 8.58 -26.83
N TYR A 278 -8.77 7.68 -25.88
CA TYR A 278 -8.94 6.25 -26.07
C TYR A 278 -10.05 5.71 -25.16
N GLN A 279 -10.83 4.75 -25.66
CA GLN A 279 -11.92 4.11 -24.93
C GLN A 279 -11.60 2.68 -24.52
N SER A 280 -10.55 2.09 -25.08
CA SER A 280 -10.01 0.77 -24.73
C SER A 280 -8.49 0.84 -24.66
N TYR A 281 -7.90 0.02 -23.83
CA TYR A 281 -6.46 -0.16 -23.68
C TYR A 281 -6.16 -1.66 -23.78
N PRO A 282 -5.72 -2.16 -24.94
CA PRO A 282 -5.44 -3.58 -25.13
C PRO A 282 -4.33 -4.05 -24.19
N ILE A 283 -4.59 -5.14 -23.48
CA ILE A 283 -3.65 -5.74 -22.55
C ILE A 283 -3.21 -7.08 -23.09
N LEU A 284 -1.91 -7.23 -23.32
CA LEU A 284 -1.34 -8.50 -23.76
C LEU A 284 -1.40 -9.51 -22.62
N GLN A 285 -1.95 -10.69 -22.92
CA GLN A 285 -2.03 -11.79 -21.96
C GLN A 285 -0.77 -12.66 -22.10
N GLU A 286 0.31 -12.24 -21.48
CA GLU A 286 1.52 -13.03 -21.40
C GLU A 286 1.53 -13.77 -20.06
N ASN A 287 1.52 -15.10 -20.12
CA ASN A 287 1.67 -15.93 -18.94
C ASN A 287 3.14 -15.95 -18.52
N GLU A 288 3.39 -16.02 -17.23
CA GLU A 288 4.75 -16.25 -16.72
C GLU A 288 5.29 -17.58 -17.27
N PRO A 289 6.46 -17.58 -17.91
CA PRO A 289 7.01 -18.83 -18.45
C PRO A 289 7.41 -19.76 -17.29
N ILE A 290 6.95 -21.01 -17.38
CA ILE A 290 7.35 -22.06 -16.44
C ILE A 290 8.71 -22.56 -16.88
N ARG A 291 9.72 -22.36 -16.02
CA ARG A 291 11.06 -22.86 -16.25
C ARG A 291 11.10 -24.37 -16.04
N GLU A 292 11.66 -25.12 -16.99
CA GLU A 292 12.00 -26.51 -16.77
C GLU A 292 13.15 -26.62 -15.76
N LEU A 293 12.96 -27.42 -14.72
CA LEU A 293 13.99 -27.68 -13.72
C LEU A 293 14.95 -28.76 -14.25
N GLY A 294 16.23 -28.42 -14.37
CA GLY A 294 17.22 -29.35 -14.88
C GLY A 294 17.53 -30.51 -13.96
N HIS A 295 17.57 -30.24 -12.65
CA HIS A 295 17.78 -31.22 -11.60
C HIS A 295 17.28 -30.69 -10.26
N TYR A 296 16.66 -31.53 -9.47
CA TYR A 296 16.29 -31.27 -8.08
C TYR A 296 16.43 -32.55 -7.25
N SER A 297 16.66 -32.39 -5.95
CA SER A 297 16.67 -33.54 -5.04
C SER A 297 15.23 -33.95 -4.73
N GLU A 298 14.87 -35.20 -5.00
CA GLU A 298 13.53 -35.72 -4.66
C GLU A 298 13.37 -35.90 -3.14
N GLY A 299 14.47 -36.12 -2.40
CA GLY A 299 14.45 -36.44 -0.99
C GLY A 299 13.97 -37.89 -0.75
N ILE A 300 14.11 -38.37 0.47
CA ILE A 300 13.51 -39.61 0.93
C ILE A 300 13.18 -39.45 2.42
N LEU A 301 11.90 -39.33 2.76
CA LEU A 301 11.42 -39.11 4.11
C LEU A 301 10.60 -40.30 4.64
N GLY A 302 10.07 -41.19 3.75
CA GLY A 302 9.19 -42.28 4.13
C GLY A 302 7.91 -41.78 4.81
N ASP A 303 7.48 -42.48 5.88
CA ASP A 303 6.27 -42.16 6.65
C ASP A 303 6.53 -41.08 7.73
N ASP A 304 7.16 -39.94 7.36
CA ASP A 304 7.42 -38.84 8.28
C ASP A 304 6.13 -38.04 8.58
N LEU A 305 5.66 -38.14 9.83
CA LEU A 305 4.43 -37.47 10.30
C LEU A 305 4.56 -35.95 10.28
N ALA A 306 5.74 -35.39 10.50
CA ALA A 306 5.97 -33.95 10.46
C ALA A 306 5.88 -33.43 9.01
N PHE A 307 6.43 -34.15 8.05
CA PHE A 307 6.26 -33.86 6.63
C PHE A 307 4.79 -33.96 6.21
N ALA A 308 4.08 -35.02 6.62
CA ALA A 308 2.68 -35.19 6.29
C ALA A 308 1.81 -34.02 6.82
N HIS A 309 2.07 -33.57 8.05
CA HIS A 309 1.40 -32.43 8.67
C HIS A 309 1.75 -31.12 7.94
N TRP A 310 3.03 -30.86 7.67
CA TRP A 310 3.46 -29.70 6.89
C TRP A 310 2.83 -29.69 5.49
N LYS A 311 2.81 -30.82 4.81
CA LYS A 311 2.20 -30.95 3.48
C LYS A 311 0.71 -30.62 3.51
N LYS A 312 -0.02 -31.09 4.52
CA LYS A 312 -1.46 -30.81 4.68
C LYS A 312 -1.74 -29.30 4.80
N ILE A 313 -0.87 -28.53 5.46
CA ILE A 313 -1.12 -27.14 5.81
C ILE A 313 -0.51 -26.16 4.78
N ASN A 314 0.71 -26.45 4.31
CA ASN A 314 1.50 -25.50 3.53
C ASN A 314 1.51 -25.78 2.02
N VAL A 315 0.99 -26.93 1.55
CA VAL A 315 1.00 -27.31 0.14
C VAL A 315 -0.39 -27.20 -0.47
N PHE A 316 -0.48 -26.49 -1.58
CA PHE A 316 -1.74 -26.17 -2.25
C PHE A 316 -1.72 -26.68 -3.70
N PRO A 317 -2.79 -27.33 -4.16
CA PRO A 317 -2.93 -27.68 -5.57
C PRO A 317 -3.02 -26.40 -6.42
N GLN A 318 -2.50 -26.48 -7.63
CA GLN A 318 -2.67 -25.43 -8.64
C GLN A 318 -3.25 -26.00 -9.92
N LYS A 319 -3.77 -25.12 -10.81
CA LYS A 319 -4.43 -25.56 -12.04
C LYS A 319 -3.50 -26.29 -13.01
N GLN A 320 -2.19 -26.08 -12.90
CA GLN A 320 -1.19 -26.77 -13.73
C GLN A 320 -0.90 -28.16 -13.15
N VAL A 321 -1.24 -29.19 -13.92
CA VAL A 321 -1.09 -30.60 -13.51
C VAL A 321 0.35 -30.96 -13.21
N GLY A 322 0.60 -31.66 -12.12
CA GLY A 322 1.92 -32.11 -11.68
C GLY A 322 2.73 -31.08 -10.90
N TYR A 323 2.15 -29.88 -10.67
CA TYR A 323 2.74 -28.82 -9.87
C TYR A 323 1.84 -28.43 -8.69
N CYS A 324 2.46 -27.93 -7.65
CA CYS A 324 1.79 -27.35 -6.49
C CYS A 324 2.43 -26.03 -6.06
N ALA A 325 1.73 -25.26 -5.23
CA ALA A 325 2.26 -24.10 -4.56
C ALA A 325 2.57 -24.42 -3.10
N VAL A 326 3.62 -23.80 -2.57
CA VAL A 326 4.09 -24.03 -1.19
C VAL A 326 4.16 -22.73 -0.43
N GLY A 327 3.37 -22.62 0.63
CA GLY A 327 3.35 -21.47 1.53
C GLY A 327 4.43 -21.57 2.61
N ILE A 328 5.11 -20.46 2.87
CA ILE A 328 6.13 -20.33 3.90
C ILE A 328 5.70 -19.22 4.86
N PRO A 329 5.31 -19.53 6.10
CA PRO A 329 5.00 -18.51 7.09
C PRO A 329 6.29 -17.76 7.48
N VAL A 330 6.24 -16.43 7.48
CA VAL A 330 7.35 -15.55 7.86
C VAL A 330 6.95 -14.70 9.05
N SER A 331 7.52 -15.02 10.22
CA SER A 331 7.15 -14.36 11.48
C SER A 331 7.21 -12.83 11.41
N GLY A 332 6.04 -12.17 11.49
CA GLY A 332 5.92 -10.71 11.41
C GLY A 332 6.47 -10.12 10.11
N GLY A 333 6.61 -10.92 9.06
CA GLY A 333 7.14 -10.51 7.76
C GLY A 333 8.65 -10.24 7.72
N ASN A 334 9.41 -10.60 8.76
CA ASN A 334 10.83 -10.27 8.87
C ASN A 334 11.73 -11.48 8.57
N PHE A 335 12.75 -11.28 7.74
CA PHE A 335 13.74 -12.30 7.43
C PHE A 335 15.10 -11.67 7.07
N SER A 336 16.18 -12.44 7.27
CA SER A 336 17.54 -11.95 7.05
C SER A 336 17.97 -12.03 5.59
N SER A 337 18.99 -11.27 5.22
CA SER A 337 19.67 -11.34 3.93
C SER A 337 20.22 -12.76 3.66
N GLU A 338 20.73 -13.43 4.68
CA GLU A 338 21.19 -14.83 4.57
C GLU A 338 20.06 -15.76 4.12
N TRP A 339 18.87 -15.63 4.74
CA TRP A 339 17.70 -16.43 4.36
C TRP A 339 17.16 -16.06 2.98
N ALA A 340 17.24 -14.79 2.59
CA ALA A 340 16.87 -14.37 1.24
C ALA A 340 17.74 -15.06 0.17
N ARG A 341 19.06 -15.16 0.38
CA ARG A 341 19.97 -15.88 -0.53
C ARG A 341 19.69 -17.38 -0.57
N LYS A 342 19.53 -18.02 0.59
CA LYS A 342 19.17 -19.44 0.67
C LYS A 342 17.82 -19.74 0.01
N LEU A 343 16.83 -18.86 0.19
CA LEU A 343 15.55 -18.98 -0.49
C LEU A 343 15.70 -18.84 -2.00
N ALA A 344 16.55 -17.93 -2.47
CA ALA A 344 16.84 -17.79 -3.90
C ALA A 344 17.44 -19.08 -4.49
N ASP A 345 18.37 -19.73 -3.77
CA ASP A 345 18.96 -21.01 -4.18
C ASP A 345 17.89 -22.13 -4.19
N ILE A 346 17.04 -22.19 -3.17
CA ILE A 346 15.91 -23.13 -3.11
C ILE A 346 14.93 -22.91 -4.27
N MET A 347 14.63 -21.66 -4.61
CA MET A 347 13.76 -21.34 -5.74
C MET A 347 14.36 -21.80 -7.07
N GLU A 348 15.67 -21.64 -7.27
CA GLU A 348 16.34 -22.10 -8.49
C GLU A 348 16.35 -23.62 -8.62
N GLU A 349 16.40 -24.36 -7.52
CA GLU A 349 16.39 -25.81 -7.49
C GLU A 349 14.96 -26.39 -7.61
N TYR A 350 13.96 -25.79 -6.92
CA TYR A 350 12.65 -26.42 -6.70
C TYR A 350 11.46 -25.68 -7.33
N SER A 351 11.62 -24.45 -7.83
CA SER A 351 10.50 -23.67 -8.39
C SER A 351 10.69 -23.39 -9.87
N GLY A 352 9.64 -23.65 -10.64
CA GLY A 352 9.59 -23.31 -12.09
C GLY A 352 9.33 -21.83 -12.38
N ALA A 353 9.08 -20.98 -11.37
CA ALA A 353 8.70 -19.59 -11.59
C ALA A 353 9.12 -18.68 -10.41
N SER A 354 8.65 -17.43 -10.42
CA SER A 354 8.83 -16.48 -9.32
C SER A 354 8.02 -16.87 -8.07
N LEU A 355 8.43 -16.35 -6.92
CA LEU A 355 7.61 -16.38 -5.71
C LEU A 355 6.58 -15.23 -5.68
N ARG A 356 5.68 -15.29 -4.69
CA ARG A 356 4.79 -14.16 -4.32
C ARG A 356 4.99 -13.78 -2.84
N PHE A 357 5.24 -12.52 -2.56
CA PHE A 357 5.05 -11.95 -1.22
C PHE A 357 3.55 -11.83 -0.96
N THR A 358 3.10 -12.23 0.24
CA THR A 358 1.68 -12.26 0.56
C THR A 358 1.21 -11.01 1.31
N GLN A 359 -0.08 -10.71 1.25
CA GLN A 359 -0.69 -9.66 2.07
C GLN A 359 -0.73 -10.03 3.57
N GLY A 360 -0.59 -11.33 3.89
CA GLY A 360 -0.36 -11.85 5.24
C GLY A 360 1.09 -11.75 5.70
N GLN A 361 1.98 -11.11 4.92
CA GLN A 361 3.42 -10.94 5.23
C GLN A 361 4.25 -12.24 5.17
N SER A 362 3.78 -13.22 4.45
CA SER A 362 4.41 -14.53 4.23
C SER A 362 4.85 -14.70 2.77
N ILE A 363 5.34 -15.86 2.38
CA ILE A 363 5.86 -16.15 1.04
C ILE A 363 5.12 -17.34 0.44
N LEU A 364 4.81 -17.29 -0.85
CA LEU A 364 4.30 -18.41 -1.63
C LEU A 364 5.27 -18.75 -2.76
N ILE A 365 5.85 -19.95 -2.75
CA ILE A 365 6.60 -20.53 -3.87
C ILE A 365 5.60 -21.22 -4.79
N ARG A 366 5.74 -21.03 -6.10
CA ARG A 366 4.81 -21.55 -7.12
C ARG A 366 5.52 -22.52 -8.05
N TYR A 367 4.75 -23.33 -8.77
CA TYR A 367 5.24 -24.30 -9.76
C TYR A 367 6.32 -25.23 -9.21
N VAL A 368 6.08 -25.77 -8.00
CA VAL A 368 6.89 -26.82 -7.41
C VAL A 368 6.42 -28.16 -7.95
N PRO A 369 7.27 -28.97 -8.60
CA PRO A 369 6.88 -30.32 -9.01
C PRO A 369 6.47 -31.15 -7.79
N GLU A 370 5.35 -31.87 -7.86
CA GLU A 370 4.85 -32.66 -6.72
C GLU A 370 5.90 -33.69 -6.22
N LYS A 371 6.71 -34.25 -7.12
CA LYS A 371 7.79 -35.17 -6.80
C LYS A 371 8.96 -34.53 -6.05
N ALA A 372 9.09 -33.21 -6.11
CA ALA A 372 10.15 -32.45 -5.46
C ALA A 372 9.82 -32.06 -4.01
N LEU A 373 8.60 -32.32 -3.52
CA LEU A 373 8.13 -31.82 -2.23
C LEU A 373 8.94 -32.30 -1.03
N GLU A 374 9.40 -33.57 -1.00
CA GLU A 374 10.23 -34.07 0.10
C GLU A 374 11.60 -33.36 0.11
N GLY A 375 12.21 -33.23 -1.04
CA GLY A 375 13.47 -32.49 -1.19
C GLY A 375 13.36 -31.04 -0.77
N LEU A 376 12.28 -30.35 -1.21
CA LEU A 376 12.00 -28.97 -0.82
C LEU A 376 11.78 -28.86 0.71
N TYR A 377 11.02 -29.76 1.33
CA TYR A 377 10.81 -29.78 2.78
C TYR A 377 12.14 -29.88 3.54
N LEU A 378 13.04 -30.77 3.09
CA LEU A 378 14.38 -30.92 3.66
C LEU A 378 15.24 -29.67 3.44
N ALA A 379 15.17 -29.05 2.26
CA ALA A 379 15.89 -27.82 1.96
C ALA A 379 15.42 -26.66 2.82
N LEU A 380 14.10 -26.48 2.97
CA LEU A 380 13.51 -25.49 3.88
C LEU A 380 13.86 -25.78 5.35
N GLY A 381 13.99 -27.05 5.74
CA GLY A 381 14.41 -27.45 7.09
C GLY A 381 15.80 -26.94 7.48
N LYS A 382 16.73 -26.83 6.51
CA LYS A 382 18.08 -26.27 6.74
C LYS A 382 18.07 -24.79 7.15
N ILE A 383 16.98 -24.08 6.87
CA ILE A 383 16.79 -22.69 7.25
C ILE A 383 15.63 -22.50 8.24
N HIS A 384 15.14 -23.60 8.82
CA HIS A 384 14.04 -23.65 9.79
C HIS A 384 12.69 -23.10 9.28
N TRP A 385 12.43 -23.18 7.97
CA TRP A 385 11.22 -22.70 7.29
C TRP A 385 10.26 -23.83 6.84
N ASN A 386 10.49 -25.05 7.24
CA ASN A 386 9.62 -26.20 7.01
C ASN A 386 8.56 -26.40 8.12
N LYS A 387 8.13 -25.31 8.77
CA LYS A 387 7.10 -25.36 9.80
C LYS A 387 5.71 -25.23 9.19
N PRO A 388 4.68 -25.94 9.71
CA PRO A 388 3.29 -25.70 9.35
C PRO A 388 2.83 -24.33 9.85
N GLY A 389 1.82 -23.73 9.20
CA GLY A 389 1.21 -22.50 9.69
C GLY A 389 0.88 -21.45 8.64
N PHE A 390 1.14 -21.69 7.37
CA PHE A 390 0.84 -20.68 6.32
C PHE A 390 -0.66 -20.37 6.28
N HIS A 391 -1.01 -19.07 6.45
CA HIS A 391 -2.38 -18.56 6.56
C HIS A 391 -3.19 -19.20 7.71
N GLN A 392 -2.52 -19.70 8.76
CA GLN A 392 -3.16 -20.21 9.94
C GLN A 392 -3.11 -19.18 11.09
N ILE A 393 -3.73 -19.52 12.22
CA ILE A 393 -3.82 -18.60 13.37
C ILE A 393 -2.46 -18.10 13.89
N ASN A 394 -1.40 -18.90 13.77
CA ASN A 394 -0.04 -18.54 14.18
C ASN A 394 0.71 -17.67 13.14
N ASP A 395 0.18 -17.51 11.91
CA ASP A 395 0.69 -16.58 10.88
C ASP A 395 0.16 -15.17 11.12
N ILE A 396 0.48 -14.61 12.28
CA ILE A 396 -0.02 -13.31 12.74
C ILE A 396 0.51 -12.18 11.87
N THR A 397 -0.41 -11.44 11.24
CA THR A 397 -0.08 -10.20 10.51
C THR A 397 0.12 -9.03 11.47
N SER A 398 1.26 -8.32 11.40
CA SER A 398 1.51 -7.15 12.24
C SER A 398 2.19 -6.01 11.47
N CYS A 399 1.85 -4.76 11.79
CA CYS A 399 2.63 -3.63 11.29
C CYS A 399 3.86 -3.39 12.20
N PRO A 400 4.86 -2.57 11.80
CA PRO A 400 6.03 -2.31 12.64
C PRO A 400 5.73 -1.65 14.00
N GLY A 401 4.59 -0.98 14.18
CA GLY A 401 4.26 -0.30 15.42
C GLY A 401 5.32 0.69 15.86
N THR A 402 5.57 0.79 17.18
CA THR A 402 6.58 1.69 17.74
C THR A 402 8.01 1.31 17.42
N THR A 403 8.26 0.11 16.89
CA THR A 403 9.63 -0.32 16.54
C THR A 403 10.30 0.64 15.55
N THR A 404 9.58 1.10 14.51
CA THR A 404 10.14 2.03 13.51
C THR A 404 9.17 3.10 13.02
N CYS A 405 7.87 3.00 13.33
CA CYS A 405 6.86 3.91 12.79
C CYS A 405 6.65 5.15 13.68
N ASN A 406 6.77 6.35 13.10
CA ASN A 406 6.51 7.63 13.79
C ASN A 406 5.09 7.76 14.35
N LEU A 407 4.11 7.06 13.75
CA LEU A 407 2.71 7.08 14.16
C LEU A 407 2.33 5.92 15.08
N GLY A 408 3.27 5.03 15.39
CA GLY A 408 3.07 3.90 16.31
C GLY A 408 2.68 4.40 17.70
N ILE A 409 1.62 3.81 18.27
CA ILE A 409 1.18 4.04 19.65
C ILE A 409 1.62 2.89 20.54
N ALA A 410 1.63 1.65 20.03
CA ALA A 410 2.06 0.46 20.74
C ALA A 410 2.95 -0.43 19.85
N ASN A 411 3.76 -1.28 20.49
CA ASN A 411 4.62 -2.23 19.81
C ASN A 411 3.85 -3.46 19.35
N SER A 412 3.39 -3.42 18.10
CA SER A 412 2.64 -4.53 17.49
C SER A 412 3.48 -5.76 17.20
N VAL A 413 4.78 -5.60 16.96
CA VAL A 413 5.72 -6.72 16.71
C VAL A 413 5.97 -7.51 17.99
N GLY A 414 6.24 -6.83 19.09
CA GLY A 414 6.40 -7.46 20.40
C GLY A 414 5.14 -8.20 20.85
N LEU A 415 3.96 -7.56 20.68
CA LEU A 415 2.68 -8.22 20.98
C LEU A 415 2.45 -9.44 20.09
N ALA A 416 2.73 -9.34 18.76
CA ALA A 416 2.58 -10.48 17.85
C ALA A 416 3.45 -11.67 18.25
N THR A 417 4.65 -11.43 18.74
CA THR A 417 5.56 -12.48 19.23
C THR A 417 4.95 -13.20 20.44
N GLU A 418 4.44 -12.46 21.42
CA GLU A 418 3.80 -13.05 22.60
C GLU A 418 2.54 -13.85 22.27
N LEU A 419 1.67 -13.30 21.41
CA LEU A 419 0.46 -14.01 21.03
C LEU A 419 0.76 -15.29 20.24
N ARG A 420 1.81 -15.27 19.40
CA ARG A 420 2.27 -16.50 18.72
C ARG A 420 2.78 -17.52 19.72
N ASN A 421 3.54 -17.12 20.73
CA ASN A 421 4.02 -18.02 21.78
C ASN A 421 2.85 -18.70 22.50
N VAL A 422 1.78 -17.96 22.83
CA VAL A 422 0.56 -18.53 23.42
C VAL A 422 -0.06 -19.58 22.49
N ILE A 423 -0.20 -19.27 21.20
CA ILE A 423 -0.84 -20.20 20.23
C ILE A 423 0.02 -21.46 20.07
N GLU A 424 1.30 -21.32 19.82
CA GLU A 424 2.19 -22.45 19.51
C GLU A 424 2.40 -23.40 20.71
N HIS A 425 2.39 -22.88 21.94
CA HIS A 425 2.64 -23.70 23.13
C HIS A 425 1.36 -24.17 23.86
N GLU A 426 0.29 -23.36 23.81
CA GLU A 426 -0.91 -23.65 24.58
C GLU A 426 -2.09 -24.15 23.71
N PHE A 427 -2.10 -23.79 22.41
CA PHE A 427 -3.17 -24.13 21.47
C PHE A 427 -2.66 -24.70 20.14
N PRO A 428 -1.70 -25.66 20.13
CA PRO A 428 -1.11 -26.15 18.88
C PRO A 428 -2.12 -26.85 17.95
N ASP A 429 -3.22 -27.35 18.49
CA ASP A 429 -4.31 -27.97 17.75
C ASP A 429 -5.16 -26.96 16.95
N LEU A 430 -5.15 -25.69 17.32
CA LEU A 430 -5.86 -24.63 16.57
C LEU A 430 -5.12 -24.18 15.30
N VAL A 431 -3.87 -24.57 15.10
CA VAL A 431 -3.13 -24.26 13.87
C VAL A 431 -3.79 -24.85 12.61
N ASP A 432 -4.58 -25.91 12.79
CA ASP A 432 -5.33 -26.57 11.70
C ASP A 432 -6.74 -25.96 11.44
N TYR A 433 -7.15 -24.94 12.20
CA TYR A 433 -8.48 -24.32 12.08
C TYR A 433 -8.49 -23.25 10.98
N PRO A 434 -9.22 -23.45 9.89
CA PRO A 434 -9.29 -22.46 8.81
C PRO A 434 -10.05 -21.18 9.25
N GLN A 435 -9.74 -20.06 8.62
CA GLN A 435 -10.43 -18.77 8.81
C GLN A 435 -10.38 -18.17 10.23
N LEU A 436 -9.42 -18.57 11.03
CA LEU A 436 -9.12 -17.96 12.31
C LEU A 436 -7.82 -17.16 12.18
N ASP A 437 -7.92 -15.92 11.75
CA ASP A 437 -6.76 -15.05 11.55
C ASP A 437 -6.64 -13.97 12.63
N ILE A 438 -5.41 -13.69 13.01
CA ILE A 438 -5.06 -12.62 13.96
C ILE A 438 -4.29 -11.53 13.25
N LYS A 439 -4.75 -10.26 13.40
CA LYS A 439 -4.08 -9.11 12.79
C LYS A 439 -3.91 -7.97 13.78
N ILE A 440 -2.70 -7.38 13.82
CA ILE A 440 -2.31 -6.39 14.81
C ILE A 440 -1.86 -5.11 14.13
N SER A 441 -2.34 -3.96 14.59
CA SER A 441 -1.83 -2.66 14.19
C SER A 441 -1.45 -1.83 15.41
N GLY A 442 -0.28 -1.23 15.40
CA GLY A 442 0.21 -0.37 16.49
C GLY A 442 -0.53 0.97 16.63
N CYS A 443 -1.54 1.27 15.79
CA CYS A 443 -2.38 2.46 15.87
C CYS A 443 -3.64 2.32 14.99
N MET A 444 -4.50 3.37 15.01
CA MET A 444 -5.77 3.43 14.26
C MET A 444 -5.64 3.46 12.73
N ASN A 445 -4.44 3.57 12.16
CA ASN A 445 -4.25 3.59 10.71
C ASN A 445 -4.47 2.22 10.03
N ALA A 446 -4.61 1.16 10.81
CA ALA A 446 -4.93 -0.21 10.38
C ALA A 446 -3.95 -0.78 9.31
N CYS A 447 -2.65 -0.45 9.43
CA CYS A 447 -1.65 -0.96 8.49
C CYS A 447 -1.50 -2.49 8.55
N GLY A 448 -1.70 -3.10 9.73
CA GLY A 448 -1.77 -4.55 9.93
C GLY A 448 -3.17 -5.14 9.69
N GLN A 449 -4.12 -4.36 9.14
CA GLN A 449 -5.45 -4.83 8.72
C GLN A 449 -6.36 -5.37 9.84
N HIS A 450 -6.14 -5.00 11.10
CA HIS A 450 -6.89 -5.48 12.26
C HIS A 450 -8.41 -5.32 12.16
N THR A 451 -8.91 -4.41 11.34
CA THR A 451 -10.35 -4.15 11.18
C THR A 451 -11.09 -5.20 10.36
N ILE A 452 -10.37 -6.06 9.64
CA ILE A 452 -10.95 -7.13 8.80
C ILE A 452 -10.50 -8.53 9.24
N ALA A 453 -9.97 -8.66 10.44
CA ALA A 453 -9.55 -9.92 11.01
C ALA A 453 -10.66 -10.58 11.84
N ALA A 454 -10.62 -11.92 11.95
CA ALA A 454 -11.45 -12.65 12.89
C ALA A 454 -11.21 -12.15 14.32
N ILE A 455 -9.92 -12.00 14.71
CA ILE A 455 -9.47 -11.37 15.95
C ILE A 455 -8.50 -10.24 15.61
N GLY A 456 -8.90 -9.01 15.86
CA GLY A 456 -8.13 -7.81 15.59
C GLY A 456 -7.62 -7.12 16.85
N PHE A 457 -6.38 -6.64 16.83
CA PHE A 457 -5.77 -5.88 17.91
C PHE A 457 -5.26 -4.53 17.43
N GLN A 458 -5.70 -3.44 18.09
CA GLN A 458 -5.28 -2.08 17.76
C GLN A 458 -4.54 -1.44 18.94
N GLY A 459 -3.31 -1.00 18.73
CA GLY A 459 -2.53 -0.25 19.73
C GLY A 459 -3.20 1.05 20.14
N MET A 460 -3.33 1.24 21.44
CA MET A 460 -3.98 2.35 22.14
C MET A 460 -3.19 2.72 23.40
N THR A 461 -3.76 3.62 24.19
CA THR A 461 -3.30 3.93 25.55
C THR A 461 -4.46 3.97 26.53
N VAL A 462 -4.18 3.69 27.81
CA VAL A 462 -5.09 3.91 28.93
C VAL A 462 -4.46 4.86 29.96
N LYS A 463 -5.29 5.64 30.63
CA LYS A 463 -4.87 6.43 31.81
C LYS A 463 -5.02 5.57 33.06
N ALA A 464 -3.99 5.56 33.89
CA ALA A 464 -3.97 4.93 35.21
C ALA A 464 -3.41 5.95 36.24
N GLY A 465 -4.34 6.67 36.88
CA GLY A 465 -3.97 7.81 37.72
C GLY A 465 -3.30 8.92 36.91
N ALA A 466 -2.08 9.31 37.33
CA ALA A 466 -1.26 10.31 36.63
C ALA A 466 -0.47 9.74 35.44
N ASN A 467 -0.39 8.41 35.31
CA ASN A 467 0.45 7.74 34.32
C ASN A 467 -0.38 7.28 33.11
N ILE A 468 0.30 6.96 32.03
CA ILE A 468 -0.27 6.39 30.80
C ILE A 468 0.39 5.03 30.57
N ALA A 469 -0.42 3.99 30.41
CA ALA A 469 0.05 2.66 30.04
C ALA A 469 -0.29 2.32 28.57
N PRO A 470 0.54 1.51 27.88
CA PRO A 470 0.20 0.97 26.60
C PRO A 470 -1.02 0.05 26.73
N ALA A 471 -1.90 0.08 25.72
CA ALA A 471 -3.16 -0.66 25.72
C ALA A 471 -3.49 -1.21 24.35
N THR A 472 -4.40 -2.18 24.33
CA THR A 472 -4.89 -2.83 23.12
C THR A 472 -6.42 -2.74 23.05
N GLN A 473 -6.95 -2.19 21.96
CA GLN A 473 -8.36 -2.33 21.61
C GLN A 473 -8.56 -3.70 20.99
N ILE A 474 -9.48 -4.46 21.55
CA ILE A 474 -9.89 -5.77 21.05
C ILE A 474 -11.02 -5.57 20.03
N LEU A 475 -10.87 -6.17 18.85
CA LEU A 475 -11.86 -6.16 17.78
C LEU A 475 -12.16 -7.62 17.37
N LEU A 476 -13.43 -7.98 17.22
CA LEU A 476 -13.84 -9.35 16.91
C LEU A 476 -14.82 -9.42 15.74
N GLY A 477 -14.76 -10.52 14.99
CA GLY A 477 -15.75 -10.85 13.99
C GLY A 477 -15.61 -10.10 12.67
N GLY A 478 -14.41 -9.68 12.28
CA GLY A 478 -14.12 -9.22 10.92
C GLY A 478 -13.93 -10.38 9.95
N GLY A 479 -13.93 -10.08 8.66
CA GLY A 479 -13.66 -11.09 7.62
C GLY A 479 -14.03 -10.64 6.21
N VAL A 480 -13.50 -11.38 5.24
CA VAL A 480 -13.88 -11.29 3.82
C VAL A 480 -15.06 -12.24 3.59
N LEU A 481 -16.14 -11.75 3.00
CA LEU A 481 -17.36 -12.55 2.74
C LEU A 481 -17.44 -13.02 1.29
N GLY A 482 -16.49 -12.61 0.44
CA GLY A 482 -16.51 -12.86 -0.99
C GLY A 482 -17.37 -11.88 -1.78
N HIS A 483 -17.36 -12.02 -3.12
CA HIS A 483 -18.13 -11.19 -4.06
C HIS A 483 -17.91 -9.65 -3.92
N GLY A 484 -16.78 -9.25 -3.34
CA GLY A 484 -16.46 -7.84 -3.06
C GLY A 484 -17.09 -7.31 -1.78
N GLN A 485 -17.54 -8.18 -0.91
CA GLN A 485 -18.12 -7.80 0.38
C GLN A 485 -17.23 -8.26 1.54
N GLY A 486 -17.29 -7.53 2.63
CA GLY A 486 -16.60 -7.89 3.87
C GLY A 486 -17.27 -7.27 5.10
N ARG A 487 -16.91 -7.83 6.24
CA ARG A 487 -17.35 -7.36 7.54
C ARG A 487 -16.19 -6.73 8.29
N PHE A 488 -16.42 -5.54 8.85
CA PHE A 488 -15.47 -4.95 9.79
C PHE A 488 -15.71 -5.50 11.20
N ALA A 489 -14.61 -5.80 11.89
CA ALA A 489 -14.63 -6.28 13.26
C ALA A 489 -15.22 -5.23 14.21
N ASP A 490 -16.06 -5.66 15.12
CA ASP A 490 -16.64 -4.80 16.14
C ASP A 490 -15.60 -4.53 17.24
N LYS A 491 -15.57 -3.28 17.73
CA LYS A 491 -14.77 -2.90 18.90
C LYS A 491 -15.46 -3.40 20.16
N VAL A 492 -14.85 -4.37 20.84
CA VAL A 492 -15.43 -4.95 22.06
C VAL A 492 -15.02 -4.14 23.29
N LEU A 493 -13.71 -4.13 23.63
CA LEU A 493 -13.22 -3.39 24.79
C LEU A 493 -11.74 -3.04 24.60
N LYS A 494 -11.24 -2.21 25.51
CA LYS A 494 -9.83 -1.83 25.56
C LYS A 494 -9.20 -2.34 26.87
N VAL A 495 -8.04 -3.00 26.75
CA VAL A 495 -7.30 -3.58 27.88
C VAL A 495 -5.88 -3.06 27.95
N PRO A 496 -5.23 -3.01 29.12
CA PRO A 496 -3.78 -2.83 29.22
C PRO A 496 -3.05 -3.87 28.35
N SER A 497 -2.00 -3.46 27.64
CA SER A 497 -1.33 -4.26 26.61
C SER A 497 -0.82 -5.61 27.16
N LYS A 498 -0.33 -5.65 28.38
CA LYS A 498 0.17 -6.86 29.05
C LYS A 498 -0.91 -7.93 29.32
N ARG A 499 -2.19 -7.55 29.33
CA ARG A 499 -3.32 -8.47 29.52
C ARG A 499 -3.86 -9.05 28.20
N THR A 500 -3.34 -8.61 27.06
CA THR A 500 -3.82 -9.09 25.75
C THR A 500 -3.60 -10.60 25.56
N PRO A 501 -2.49 -11.24 26.02
CA PRO A 501 -2.34 -12.69 25.97
C PRO A 501 -3.41 -13.44 26.75
N ASP A 502 -3.83 -12.94 27.92
CA ASP A 502 -4.88 -13.57 28.72
C ASP A 502 -6.26 -13.45 28.04
N VAL A 503 -6.53 -12.32 27.41
CA VAL A 503 -7.72 -12.16 26.56
C VAL A 503 -7.70 -13.17 25.41
N LEU A 504 -6.56 -13.38 24.75
CA LEU A 504 -6.44 -14.38 23.69
C LEU A 504 -6.67 -15.79 24.21
N ARG A 505 -6.08 -16.16 25.35
CA ARG A 505 -6.30 -17.47 26.00
C ARG A 505 -7.79 -17.72 26.25
N TRP A 506 -8.46 -16.72 26.81
CA TRP A 506 -9.91 -16.82 27.07
C TRP A 506 -10.69 -17.00 25.76
N LEU A 507 -10.42 -16.18 24.72
CA LEU A 507 -11.10 -16.26 23.42
C LEU A 507 -10.94 -17.64 22.77
N LEU A 508 -9.74 -18.17 22.76
CA LEU A 508 -9.43 -19.46 22.13
C LEU A 508 -10.02 -20.64 22.92
N THR A 509 -9.97 -20.59 24.25
CA THR A 509 -10.58 -21.61 25.12
C THR A 509 -12.09 -21.61 24.93
N ASP A 510 -12.73 -20.45 25.02
CA ASP A 510 -14.17 -20.32 24.89
C ASP A 510 -14.67 -20.76 23.51
N TYR A 511 -13.95 -20.37 22.42
CA TYR A 511 -14.26 -20.86 21.07
C TYR A 511 -14.14 -22.35 20.96
N LYS A 512 -13.05 -22.95 21.43
CA LYS A 512 -12.79 -24.37 21.39
C LYS A 512 -13.86 -25.19 22.14
N GLU A 513 -14.31 -24.73 23.29
CA GLU A 513 -15.30 -25.40 24.14
C GLU A 513 -16.74 -25.25 23.66
N ASN A 514 -17.06 -24.10 23.02
CA ASN A 514 -18.44 -23.69 22.75
C ASN A 514 -18.80 -23.60 21.26
N GLN A 515 -17.84 -23.84 20.33
CA GLN A 515 -18.14 -23.86 18.90
C GLN A 515 -19.07 -25.02 18.53
N GLN A 516 -19.92 -24.79 17.54
CA GLN A 516 -20.70 -25.83 16.89
C GLN A 516 -19.86 -26.57 15.83
N LYS A 517 -20.31 -27.71 15.38
CA LYS A 517 -19.61 -28.52 14.37
C LYS A 517 -19.43 -27.69 13.07
N ASN A 518 -18.18 -27.50 12.63
CA ASN A 518 -17.78 -26.73 11.45
C ASN A 518 -18.13 -25.23 11.53
N GLU A 519 -18.39 -24.68 12.70
CA GLU A 519 -18.66 -23.25 12.88
C GLU A 519 -17.36 -22.46 12.80
N THR A 520 -17.28 -21.49 11.89
CA THR A 520 -16.17 -20.54 11.82
C THR A 520 -16.18 -19.58 13.01
N PHE A 521 -15.05 -18.95 13.32
CA PHE A 521 -15.01 -17.97 14.41
C PHE A 521 -15.96 -16.78 14.17
N LEU A 522 -16.15 -16.35 12.91
CA LEU A 522 -17.10 -15.30 12.58
C LEU A 522 -18.54 -15.72 12.90
N GLU A 523 -18.94 -16.93 12.51
CA GLU A 523 -20.29 -17.46 12.82
C GLU A 523 -20.49 -17.61 14.32
N TYR A 524 -19.48 -18.12 15.03
CA TYR A 524 -19.45 -18.21 16.48
C TYR A 524 -19.65 -16.84 17.14
N TYR A 525 -18.85 -15.84 16.70
CA TYR A 525 -18.96 -14.47 17.20
C TYR A 525 -20.36 -13.87 16.97
N LEU A 526 -20.92 -14.04 15.77
CA LEU A 526 -22.25 -13.55 15.45
C LEU A 526 -23.35 -14.24 16.26
N ARG A 527 -23.22 -15.52 16.53
CA ARG A 527 -24.16 -16.30 17.35
C ARG A 527 -24.15 -15.88 18.82
N LYS A 528 -22.97 -15.65 19.39
CA LYS A 528 -22.82 -15.23 20.79
C LYS A 528 -23.18 -13.75 21.00
N GLY A 529 -22.83 -12.89 20.02
CA GLY A 529 -23.06 -11.46 20.06
C GLY A 529 -22.01 -10.68 20.86
N THR A 530 -21.82 -9.41 20.54
CA THR A 530 -20.78 -8.54 21.14
C THR A 530 -20.89 -8.42 22.65
N SER A 531 -22.11 -8.36 23.21
CA SER A 531 -22.34 -8.25 24.66
C SER A 531 -21.76 -9.43 25.43
N TYR A 532 -21.89 -10.65 24.89
CA TYR A 532 -21.31 -11.86 25.50
C TYR A 532 -19.82 -11.71 25.72
N PHE A 533 -19.08 -11.31 24.70
CA PHE A 533 -17.63 -11.12 24.80
C PHE A 533 -17.26 -9.97 25.73
N TYR A 534 -18.01 -8.86 25.66
CA TYR A 534 -17.79 -7.73 26.57
C TYR A 534 -17.94 -8.13 28.04
N GLU A 535 -19.02 -8.81 28.40
CA GLU A 535 -19.29 -9.22 29.78
C GLU A 535 -18.20 -10.14 30.36
N HIS A 536 -17.73 -11.11 29.55
CA HIS A 536 -16.72 -12.06 30.01
C HIS A 536 -15.30 -11.45 30.05
N LEU A 537 -15.00 -10.47 29.21
CA LEU A 537 -13.69 -9.84 29.12
C LEU A 537 -13.56 -8.53 29.91
N ALA A 538 -14.66 -7.99 30.45
CA ALA A 538 -14.70 -6.65 31.07
C ALA A 538 -13.67 -6.50 32.21
N HIS A 539 -13.44 -7.56 33.00
CA HIS A 539 -12.50 -7.52 34.11
C HIS A 539 -11.04 -7.29 33.68
N TYR A 540 -10.64 -7.66 32.43
CA TYR A 540 -9.32 -7.33 31.90
C TYR A 540 -9.13 -5.85 31.59
N SER A 541 -10.21 -5.05 31.53
CA SER A 541 -10.14 -3.62 31.23
C SER A 541 -9.88 -2.72 32.45
N GLU A 542 -9.90 -3.28 33.65
CA GLU A 542 -9.65 -2.53 34.88
C GLU A 542 -8.23 -1.97 34.93
N VAL A 543 -8.08 -0.76 35.48
CA VAL A 543 -6.79 -0.07 35.53
C VAL A 543 -6.37 0.30 36.98
N THR A 544 -7.16 -0.11 37.96
CA THR A 544 -6.91 0.20 39.38
C THR A 544 -5.81 -0.66 39.99
N ASP A 545 -5.52 -1.81 39.40
CA ASP A 545 -4.60 -2.86 39.89
C ASP A 545 -3.35 -3.00 39.00
N LEU A 546 -3.01 -1.98 38.19
CA LEU A 546 -1.85 -2.04 37.32
C LEU A 546 -0.54 -2.12 38.12
N THR A 547 0.33 -3.01 37.69
CA THR A 547 1.67 -3.21 38.23
C THR A 547 2.72 -2.41 37.43
N PRO A 548 3.94 -2.23 37.91
CA PRO A 548 4.98 -1.56 37.13
C PRO A 548 5.23 -2.14 35.73
N SER A 549 5.03 -3.46 35.55
CA SER A 549 5.20 -4.12 34.26
C SER A 549 4.13 -3.72 33.23
N ASP A 550 2.95 -3.30 33.66
CA ASP A 550 1.88 -2.83 32.76
C ASP A 550 2.21 -1.48 32.08
N PHE A 551 3.17 -0.74 32.62
CA PHE A 551 3.67 0.51 32.06
C PHE A 551 4.85 0.30 31.08
N ILE A 552 5.24 -0.94 30.79
CA ILE A 552 6.27 -1.29 29.82
C ILE A 552 5.61 -1.97 28.63
N ASP A 553 5.84 -1.48 27.40
CA ASP A 553 5.26 -2.11 26.21
C ASP A 553 5.97 -3.45 25.88
N TRP A 554 5.36 -4.24 25.03
CA TRP A 554 5.94 -5.51 24.59
C TRP A 554 7.23 -5.29 23.80
N GLY A 555 8.28 -6.08 24.13
CA GLY A 555 9.59 -5.95 23.49
C GLY A 555 10.41 -4.74 23.90
N GLU A 556 9.95 -3.97 24.89
CA GLU A 556 10.66 -2.84 25.49
C GLU A 556 11.06 -3.19 26.93
N ASP A 557 12.04 -2.48 27.46
CA ASP A 557 12.56 -2.62 28.84
C ASP A 557 12.46 -1.32 29.66
N THR A 558 11.94 -0.26 29.06
CA THR A 558 11.73 1.04 29.70
C THR A 558 10.25 1.38 29.81
N ASN A 559 9.91 2.28 30.75
CA ASN A 559 8.56 2.78 30.92
C ASN A 559 8.04 3.40 29.63
N TYR A 560 6.78 3.13 29.34
CA TYR A 560 6.10 3.62 28.16
C TYR A 560 5.96 5.14 28.17
N GLU A 561 6.46 5.77 27.13
CA GLU A 561 6.23 7.17 26.82
C GLU A 561 5.43 7.33 25.53
N LYS A 562 4.34 8.10 25.62
CA LYS A 562 3.53 8.39 24.44
C LYS A 562 4.22 9.40 23.54
N ALA A 563 5.16 8.96 22.72
CA ALA A 563 5.77 9.78 21.68
C ALA A 563 5.09 9.52 20.34
N ILE A 564 4.20 10.42 19.90
CA ILE A 564 3.62 10.39 18.55
C ILE A 564 4.33 11.45 17.72
N GLY A 565 5.16 11.01 16.79
CA GLY A 565 5.78 11.88 15.80
C GLY A 565 4.76 12.44 14.78
N ILE A 566 5.15 13.47 14.07
CA ILE A 566 4.37 13.98 12.93
C ILE A 566 4.40 12.91 11.83
N GLY A 567 3.23 12.51 11.36
CA GLY A 567 3.14 11.54 10.27
C GLY A 567 3.78 12.11 9.00
N GLU A 568 4.73 11.37 8.44
CA GLU A 568 5.51 11.76 7.25
C GLU A 568 4.67 12.29 6.07
N CYS A 569 3.45 11.83 5.90
CA CYS A 569 2.53 12.39 4.91
C CYS A 569 1.63 13.51 5.50
N ALA A 570 1.94 14.13 6.63
CA ALA A 570 1.17 15.25 7.17
C ALA A 570 1.58 16.54 6.43
N GLY A 571 0.60 17.33 6.03
CA GLY A 571 0.86 18.69 5.52
C GLY A 571 1.38 19.58 6.66
N VAL A 572 2.29 20.48 6.34
CA VAL A 572 2.89 21.43 7.30
C VAL A 572 2.66 22.85 6.82
N THR A 573 2.57 23.76 7.77
CA THR A 573 2.44 25.20 7.51
C THR A 573 3.84 25.78 7.18
N ILE A 574 4.02 26.26 5.97
CA ILE A 574 5.26 26.89 5.49
C ILE A 574 4.93 28.29 4.97
N ASP A 575 5.93 29.11 4.59
CA ASP A 575 5.66 30.22 3.65
C ASP A 575 5.09 29.63 2.34
N LEU A 576 3.80 29.44 2.39
CA LEU A 576 3.06 28.61 1.45
C LEU A 576 3.06 29.24 0.06
N VAL A 577 3.14 30.58 -0.01
CA VAL A 577 3.11 31.30 -1.28
C VAL A 577 4.37 31.01 -2.11
N GLN A 578 5.55 31.18 -1.54
CA GLN A 578 6.80 30.97 -2.27
C GLN A 578 7.00 29.49 -2.64
N THR A 579 6.63 28.59 -1.76
CA THR A 579 6.69 27.15 -2.03
C THR A 579 5.79 26.76 -3.19
N LEU A 580 4.54 27.23 -3.20
CA LEU A 580 3.59 26.93 -4.26
C LEU A 580 4.00 27.54 -5.60
N LEU A 581 4.60 28.75 -5.59
CA LEU A 581 5.13 29.36 -6.80
C LEU A 581 6.35 28.62 -7.35
N TYR A 582 7.23 28.12 -6.46
CA TYR A 582 8.35 27.29 -6.87
C TYR A 582 7.86 25.97 -7.49
N ASP A 583 6.89 25.30 -6.85
CA ASP A 583 6.29 24.08 -7.37
C ASP A 583 5.59 24.32 -8.72
N ALA A 584 4.88 25.44 -8.85
CA ALA A 584 4.23 25.83 -10.12
C ALA A 584 5.26 26.03 -11.24
N GLN A 585 6.40 26.69 -10.94
CA GLN A 585 7.49 26.85 -11.90
C GLN A 585 8.08 25.48 -12.28
N HIS A 586 8.31 24.61 -11.30
CA HIS A 586 8.82 23.27 -11.58
C HIS A 586 7.89 22.47 -12.51
N HIS A 587 6.57 22.55 -12.31
CA HIS A 587 5.59 21.92 -13.20
C HIS A 587 5.64 22.53 -14.61
N LEU A 588 5.80 23.84 -14.73
CA LEU A 588 5.94 24.49 -16.05
C LEU A 588 7.22 24.03 -16.77
N ASP A 589 8.34 23.90 -16.04
CA ASP A 589 9.60 23.39 -16.59
C ASP A 589 9.46 21.92 -17.04
N GLN A 590 8.75 21.10 -16.28
CA GLN A 590 8.42 19.70 -16.68
C GLN A 590 7.51 19.69 -17.92
N ALA A 591 6.58 20.64 -18.06
CA ALA A 591 5.75 20.74 -19.25
C ALA A 591 6.60 20.96 -20.50
N TYR A 592 7.59 21.85 -20.45
CA TYR A 592 8.52 22.07 -21.57
C TYR A 592 9.35 20.83 -21.89
N LEU A 593 9.87 20.13 -20.87
CA LEU A 593 10.61 18.89 -21.07
C LEU A 593 9.74 17.79 -21.72
N SER A 594 8.47 17.70 -21.31
CA SER A 594 7.53 16.76 -21.91
C SER A 594 7.21 17.12 -23.37
N MET A 595 7.14 18.43 -23.69
CA MET A 595 7.01 18.89 -25.09
C MET A 595 8.22 18.46 -25.93
N GLU A 596 9.44 18.64 -25.44
CA GLU A 596 10.67 18.20 -26.13
C GLU A 596 10.69 16.69 -26.36
N ALA A 597 10.15 15.91 -25.41
CA ALA A 597 10.02 14.46 -25.50
C ALA A 597 8.82 13.98 -26.33
N SER A 598 8.04 14.88 -26.94
CA SER A 598 6.81 14.57 -27.68
C SER A 598 5.73 13.89 -26.83
N GLN A 599 5.73 14.11 -25.52
CA GLN A 599 4.76 13.58 -24.55
C GLN A 599 3.64 14.59 -24.31
N TRP A 600 2.76 14.77 -25.30
CA TRP A 600 1.79 15.87 -25.33
C TRP A 600 0.79 15.84 -24.17
N SER A 601 0.33 14.66 -23.78
CA SER A 601 -0.58 14.49 -22.64
C SER A 601 0.07 14.94 -21.33
N ASP A 602 1.33 14.55 -21.13
CA ASP A 602 2.08 14.87 -19.93
C ASP A 602 2.37 16.37 -19.87
N ALA A 603 2.75 16.97 -21.00
CA ALA A 603 2.99 18.41 -21.12
C ALA A 603 1.75 19.21 -20.72
N VAL A 604 0.58 18.85 -21.25
CA VAL A 604 -0.67 19.55 -20.95
C VAL A 604 -1.07 19.37 -19.49
N TYR A 605 -0.91 18.19 -18.92
CA TYR A 605 -1.17 17.97 -17.49
C TYR A 605 -0.22 18.77 -16.59
N GLN A 606 1.06 18.81 -16.92
CA GLN A 606 2.05 19.61 -16.17
C GLN A 606 1.72 21.12 -16.23
N GLY A 607 1.29 21.61 -17.38
CA GLY A 607 0.80 22.98 -17.52
C GLY A 607 -0.43 23.28 -16.65
N TYR A 608 -1.40 22.36 -16.64
CA TYR A 608 -2.55 22.43 -15.74
C TYR A 608 -2.13 22.48 -14.26
N ALA A 609 -1.23 21.60 -13.85
CA ALA A 609 -0.73 21.57 -12.47
C ALA A 609 -0.01 22.86 -12.09
N ALA A 610 0.75 23.46 -13.00
CA ALA A 610 1.40 24.75 -12.80
C ALA A 610 0.40 25.86 -12.53
N LEU A 611 -0.68 25.95 -13.31
CA LEU A 611 -1.73 26.97 -13.12
C LEU A 611 -2.46 26.82 -11.79
N VAL A 612 -2.88 25.62 -11.45
CA VAL A 612 -3.62 25.37 -10.21
C VAL A 612 -2.75 25.69 -8.98
N ARG A 613 -1.45 25.35 -9.01
CA ARG A 613 -0.53 25.67 -7.91
C ARG A 613 -0.23 27.16 -7.83
N GLY A 614 -0.05 27.82 -8.96
CA GLY A 614 0.11 29.26 -9.02
C GLY A 614 -1.11 29.99 -8.49
N ALA A 615 -2.30 29.62 -8.92
CA ALA A 615 -3.57 30.16 -8.40
C ALA A 615 -3.71 29.93 -6.89
N LYS A 616 -3.42 28.72 -6.42
CA LYS A 616 -3.42 28.40 -4.99
C LYS A 616 -2.46 29.30 -4.22
N ALA A 617 -1.27 29.59 -4.75
CA ALA A 617 -0.27 30.40 -4.06
C ALA A 617 -0.83 31.77 -3.67
N ILE A 618 -1.45 32.49 -4.61
CA ILE A 618 -1.97 33.83 -4.33
C ILE A 618 -3.30 33.82 -3.55
N LEU A 619 -4.07 32.72 -3.63
CA LEU A 619 -5.29 32.55 -2.82
C LEU A 619 -5.02 32.21 -1.35
N THR A 620 -3.83 31.72 -0.99
CA THR A 620 -3.50 31.43 0.42
C THR A 620 -3.49 32.67 1.32
N THR A 621 -3.36 33.87 0.74
CA THR A 621 -3.44 35.15 1.46
C THR A 621 -4.86 35.69 1.60
N LYS A 622 -5.85 34.98 1.05
CA LYS A 622 -7.26 35.34 1.05
C LYS A 622 -8.06 34.37 1.90
N ASP A 623 -9.27 34.77 2.33
CA ASP A 623 -10.23 33.86 2.94
C ASP A 623 -10.96 33.03 1.87
N ALA A 624 -10.19 32.21 1.17
CA ALA A 624 -10.64 31.42 0.03
C ALA A 624 -10.70 29.94 0.34
N LYS A 625 -11.64 29.21 -0.27
CA LYS A 625 -11.73 27.75 -0.22
C LYS A 625 -10.73 27.14 -1.19
N ILE A 626 -9.63 26.60 -0.66
CA ILE A 626 -8.51 26.02 -1.45
C ILE A 626 -8.32 24.52 -1.18
N ASN A 627 -9.41 23.79 -0.93
CA ASN A 627 -9.37 22.39 -0.51
C ASN A 627 -9.29 21.40 -1.67
N SER A 628 -9.73 21.79 -2.87
CA SER A 628 -9.66 20.99 -4.09
C SER A 628 -9.18 21.87 -5.26
N HIS A 629 -8.77 21.26 -6.37
CA HIS A 629 -8.42 21.98 -7.57
C HIS A 629 -9.62 22.78 -8.11
N GLU A 630 -10.81 22.20 -8.07
CA GLU A 630 -12.03 22.88 -8.48
C GLU A 630 -12.28 24.16 -7.68
N SER A 631 -12.24 24.06 -6.33
CA SER A 631 -12.45 25.23 -5.47
C SER A 631 -11.36 26.30 -5.66
N ILE A 632 -10.10 25.91 -5.93
CA ILE A 632 -9.02 26.86 -6.24
C ILE A 632 -9.33 27.63 -7.52
N ILE A 633 -9.76 26.93 -8.57
CA ILE A 633 -10.05 27.54 -9.87
C ILE A 633 -11.24 28.51 -9.77
N GLU A 634 -12.31 28.11 -9.11
CA GLU A 634 -13.51 28.95 -8.90
C GLU A 634 -13.19 30.18 -8.07
N GLN A 635 -12.49 30.01 -6.94
CA GLN A 635 -12.11 31.13 -6.08
C GLN A 635 -11.08 32.05 -6.74
N PHE A 636 -10.23 31.55 -7.62
CA PHE A 636 -9.31 32.42 -8.40
C PHE A 636 -10.10 33.37 -9.26
N ASP A 637 -11.07 32.93 -10.05
CA ASP A 637 -11.90 33.77 -10.89
C ASP A 637 -12.75 34.80 -10.09
N GLU A 638 -13.13 34.43 -8.85
CA GLU A 638 -13.87 35.29 -7.94
C GLU A 638 -12.97 36.42 -7.36
N TYR A 639 -11.79 36.06 -6.86
CA TYR A 639 -10.89 37.00 -6.18
C TYR A 639 -10.03 37.84 -7.13
N TYR A 640 -9.85 37.39 -8.38
CA TYR A 640 -9.00 38.02 -9.37
C TYR A 640 -9.70 38.27 -10.72
N PRO A 641 -10.77 39.12 -10.74
CA PRO A 641 -11.51 39.44 -11.97
C PRO A 641 -10.64 40.17 -12.98
N ASP A 642 -9.56 40.84 -12.55
CA ASP A 642 -8.59 41.53 -13.42
C ASP A 642 -7.84 40.55 -14.35
N PHE A 643 -7.70 39.28 -13.94
CA PHE A 643 -7.18 38.22 -14.81
C PHE A 643 -8.05 38.10 -16.08
N GLN A 644 -9.39 38.01 -15.89
CA GLN A 644 -10.33 37.91 -17.01
C GLN A 644 -10.26 39.17 -17.91
N THR A 645 -10.12 40.35 -17.31
CA THR A 645 -10.00 41.60 -18.07
C THR A 645 -8.71 41.64 -18.89
N THR A 646 -7.58 41.18 -18.31
CA THR A 646 -6.26 41.18 -18.94
C THR A 646 -6.14 40.11 -20.04
N HIS A 647 -6.65 38.93 -19.80
CA HIS A 647 -6.44 37.76 -20.68
C HIS A 647 -7.66 37.41 -21.53
N GLN A 648 -8.79 38.11 -21.35
CA GLN A 648 -10.07 37.91 -22.03
C GLN A 648 -10.64 36.48 -21.86
N VAL A 649 -10.26 35.80 -20.77
CA VAL A 649 -10.69 34.44 -20.45
C VAL A 649 -10.73 34.26 -18.93
N LYS A 650 -11.68 33.47 -18.40
CA LYS A 650 -11.64 32.99 -17.04
C LYS A 650 -10.70 31.79 -16.91
N LEU A 651 -10.02 31.67 -15.79
CA LEU A 651 -9.15 30.51 -15.54
C LEU A 651 -9.95 29.19 -15.63
N LYS A 652 -11.18 29.20 -15.13
CA LYS A 652 -12.09 28.05 -15.20
C LYS A 652 -12.37 27.62 -16.64
N ASP A 653 -12.73 28.58 -17.51
CA ASP A 653 -13.05 28.30 -18.90
C ASP A 653 -11.83 27.73 -19.64
N TRP A 654 -10.64 28.28 -19.39
CA TRP A 654 -9.39 27.77 -19.95
C TRP A 654 -9.03 26.37 -19.50
N ILE A 655 -9.23 26.08 -18.22
CA ILE A 655 -9.00 24.74 -17.67
C ILE A 655 -10.05 23.74 -18.15
N ASP A 656 -11.29 24.17 -18.33
CA ASP A 656 -12.33 23.31 -18.92
C ASP A 656 -12.02 22.95 -20.39
N GLU A 657 -11.38 23.83 -21.14
CA GLU A 657 -10.85 23.48 -22.48
C GLU A 657 -9.77 22.38 -22.41
N TYR A 658 -8.90 22.40 -21.41
CA TYR A 658 -7.94 21.32 -21.18
C TYR A 658 -8.62 19.96 -21.07
N LEU A 659 -9.77 19.87 -20.40
CA LEU A 659 -10.50 18.64 -20.21
C LEU A 659 -11.29 18.18 -21.45
N ARG A 660 -11.52 19.05 -22.41
CA ARG A 660 -12.33 18.80 -23.62
C ARG A 660 -11.50 18.46 -24.85
N ASN A 661 -10.24 18.86 -24.88
CA ASN A 661 -9.39 18.70 -26.06
C ASN A 661 -8.46 17.51 -25.90
N ALA A 662 -8.37 16.69 -26.96
CA ALA A 662 -7.38 15.62 -27.02
C ALA A 662 -5.96 16.23 -27.05
N PRO A 663 -5.00 15.72 -26.29
CA PRO A 663 -3.64 16.23 -26.27
C PRO A 663 -2.93 15.91 -27.60
N SER A 664 -2.88 16.90 -28.47
CA SER A 664 -2.10 16.90 -29.71
C SER A 664 -0.91 17.83 -29.58
N GLN A 665 0.08 17.73 -30.47
CA GLN A 665 1.23 18.66 -30.50
C GLN A 665 0.79 20.10 -30.56
N ILE A 666 -0.12 20.45 -31.47
CA ILE A 666 -0.63 21.83 -31.69
C ILE A 666 -1.34 22.33 -30.44
N TRP A 667 -2.23 21.49 -29.87
CA TRP A 667 -2.96 21.84 -28.65
C TRP A 667 -2.01 22.01 -27.45
N ALA A 668 -1.09 21.08 -27.23
CA ALA A 668 -0.12 21.14 -26.14
C ALA A 668 0.75 22.38 -26.24
N SER A 669 1.27 22.72 -27.44
CA SER A 669 2.06 23.92 -27.66
C SER A 669 1.28 25.16 -27.28
N THR A 670 0.05 25.30 -27.79
CA THR A 670 -0.82 26.44 -27.49
C THR A 670 -1.15 26.54 -26.01
N PHE A 671 -1.45 25.41 -25.39
CA PHE A 671 -1.80 25.35 -23.97
C PHE A 671 -0.63 25.76 -23.07
N ILE A 672 0.58 25.25 -23.33
CA ILE A 672 1.78 25.57 -22.53
C ILE A 672 2.20 27.02 -22.70
N GLU A 673 2.16 27.59 -23.92
CA GLU A 673 2.48 29.01 -24.16
C GLU A 673 1.54 29.93 -23.37
N LYS A 674 0.24 29.72 -23.45
CA LYS A 674 -0.74 30.49 -22.67
C LYS A 674 -0.58 30.27 -21.18
N THR A 675 -0.33 29.05 -20.74
CA THR A 675 -0.05 28.70 -19.32
C THR A 675 1.14 29.51 -18.79
N ALA A 676 2.23 29.61 -19.55
CA ALA A 676 3.40 30.41 -19.17
C ALA A 676 3.06 31.89 -18.99
N ASN A 677 2.24 32.45 -19.89
CA ASN A 677 1.77 33.83 -19.80
C ASN A 677 0.88 34.06 -18.57
N TYR A 678 -0.05 33.15 -18.31
CA TYR A 678 -0.95 33.23 -17.15
C TYR A 678 -0.19 33.08 -15.85
N PHE A 679 0.78 32.18 -15.80
CA PHE A 679 1.61 31.99 -14.61
C PHE A 679 2.53 33.21 -14.37
N SER A 680 3.02 33.84 -15.41
CA SER A 680 3.79 35.11 -15.30
C SER A 680 2.95 36.22 -14.67
N TRP A 681 1.67 36.33 -15.05
CA TRP A 681 0.73 37.26 -14.43
C TRP A 681 0.52 36.94 -12.94
N ILE A 682 0.31 35.65 -12.58
CA ILE A 682 0.15 35.21 -11.18
C ILE A 682 1.38 35.61 -10.36
N LYS A 683 2.60 35.44 -10.90
CA LYS A 683 3.83 35.87 -10.23
C LYS A 683 3.91 37.36 -9.98
N SER A 684 3.48 38.18 -10.92
CA SER A 684 3.48 39.63 -10.73
C SER A 684 2.59 40.07 -9.57
N ILE A 685 1.37 39.54 -9.48
CA ILE A 685 0.44 39.81 -8.38
C ILE A 685 1.01 39.39 -7.03
N SER A 686 1.75 38.26 -6.97
CA SER A 686 2.35 37.78 -5.71
C SER A 686 3.45 38.69 -5.16
N HIS A 687 4.10 39.47 -6.01
CA HIS A 687 5.11 40.45 -5.60
C HIS A 687 4.48 41.77 -5.12
N GLU A 688 3.38 42.22 -5.72
CA GLU A 688 2.66 43.40 -5.30
C GLU A 688 2.02 43.29 -3.92
N SER A 689 1.63 42.09 -3.49
CA SER A 689 1.07 41.86 -2.17
C SER A 689 2.10 41.86 -1.01
N LYS A 690 3.40 42.01 -1.32
CA LYS A 690 4.49 42.12 -0.33
C LYS A 690 5.02 43.54 -0.15
N SER A 691 4.66 44.48 -1.05
CA SER A 691 4.96 45.91 -0.94
C SER A 691 3.81 46.63 -0.23
#